data_e26c46dc7e30d5707dfea0335ea3f396
#
_entry.id   e26c46dc7e30d5707dfea0335ea3f396
#
_cell.length_a   1.000
_cell.length_b   1.000
_cell.length_c   1.000
_cell.angle_alpha   90.00
_cell.angle_beta   90.00
_cell.angle_gamma   90.00
#
_symmetry.space_group_name_H-M   'P 1'
#
loop_
_entity.id
_entity.type
_entity.pdbx_description
1 polymer ?
#
loop_
_entity_poly.entity_id
_entity_poly.type
_entity_poly.pdbx_seq_one_letter_code
_entity_poly.pdbx_strand_id
1 'polypeptide(L)'
;MPVITLPDGSQRSFDAPLSVLDVAKDIGPGLAKATIAGKINGQLVDACELITEDASLSIVTAKDQEGLEIIRHSCAHLLGHAIKQLWPNTKMAIGPVIDNGFYYDVDLDRPISSDDLAQLEERMLQLAKTEYDVVKKKVSWQQAYDTFAARGESYKMEILDQNVAKDDQPGLYHHEEYIDMCRGPHVPNMRFCQHFKVMKVAGAYWRGDAKNKMLQRIYGTAWADKKQLAAYLLQLEEAEKRDHRKIGKALGLFHWQEEAPGMVFWHNDGWTIFRELETFVREKLSEYDYQEVKGPFMMDKVLWERSGHWEKYSDNMFVTSSENRDYAIKPMNCPGHVQIFNQGLKSYRDLPLRMAEFGCCHRNEPSGGLHGLMRVRGFTQDDAHIFCTEDQVQAEVSACIKMVFDVYSTFGFKDVQVKLSTRPEKRIGTDEMWHRAEQGLAEALDANGIAYDLQPGEGAFYGPKIEFTLHDCLGRAWQCGTVQLDFALPGRLGASFVAEGNDRQVPVMIHRAILGSLERFIGILIEEYAGFFPAWLAPTQVVVMNITDNQAEYVQDLVKTFKSHGIRAISDLRNEKIGFKIREHTLQRVPYLVVVGDKEVEAGDIALRTRKGEDLGKMSVSDFVTKLTTEIKNRV
;
A
#
# COMPACT_ATOMS: atom_id res chain seq x y z
N MET A 1 50.39 -1.39 7.77
CA MET A 1 49.86 -2.48 8.60
C MET A 1 48.48 -2.05 9.09
N PRO A 2 47.40 -2.48 8.43
CA PRO A 2 46.05 -2.05 8.86
C PRO A 2 45.62 -2.73 10.17
N VAL A 3 45.04 -1.95 11.06
CA VAL A 3 44.36 -2.42 12.28
C VAL A 3 42.84 -2.41 12.02
N ILE A 4 42.23 -3.59 12.07
CA ILE A 4 40.80 -3.74 11.80
C ILE A 4 40.05 -3.84 13.15
N THR A 5 39.13 -2.91 13.37
CA THR A 5 38.23 -2.91 14.54
C THR A 5 36.90 -3.58 14.15
N LEU A 6 36.55 -4.66 14.85
CA LEU A 6 35.32 -5.41 14.63
C LEU A 6 34.14 -4.82 15.44
N PRO A 7 32.88 -5.18 15.15
CA PRO A 7 31.70 -4.63 15.83
C PRO A 7 31.65 -4.89 17.35
N ASP A 8 32.33 -5.91 17.84
CA ASP A 8 32.47 -6.23 19.27
C ASP A 8 33.57 -5.42 19.99
N GLY A 9 34.24 -4.50 19.24
CA GLY A 9 35.34 -3.68 19.72
C GLY A 9 36.73 -4.39 19.72
N SER A 10 36.81 -5.65 19.33
CA SER A 10 38.08 -6.36 19.16
C SER A 10 38.88 -5.82 18.00
N GLN A 11 40.21 -5.81 18.15
CA GLN A 11 41.11 -5.31 17.10
C GLN A 11 42.03 -6.45 16.59
N ARG A 12 42.26 -6.44 15.28
CA ARG A 12 43.16 -7.37 14.60
C ARG A 12 44.14 -6.60 13.72
N SER A 13 45.42 -6.87 13.87
CA SER A 13 46.50 -6.23 13.12
C SER A 13 47.01 -7.18 12.04
N PHE A 14 47.26 -6.66 10.84
CA PHE A 14 47.73 -7.45 9.69
C PHE A 14 48.96 -6.81 9.08
N ASP A 15 49.88 -7.63 8.62
CA ASP A 15 51.19 -7.16 8.08
C ASP A 15 51.12 -6.56 6.66
N ALA A 16 50.02 -6.79 5.93
CA ALA A 16 49.80 -6.31 4.57
C ALA A 16 48.30 -5.94 4.36
N PRO A 17 47.99 -5.14 3.33
CA PRO A 17 46.61 -4.96 2.88
C PRO A 17 45.94 -6.30 2.61
N LEU A 18 44.68 -6.43 3.00
CA LEU A 18 43.93 -7.67 2.85
C LEU A 18 42.48 -7.38 2.51
N SER A 19 41.81 -8.37 1.90
CA SER A 19 40.41 -8.21 1.55
C SER A 19 39.46 -8.43 2.75
N VAL A 20 38.23 -7.94 2.64
CA VAL A 20 37.16 -8.25 3.59
C VAL A 20 37.01 -9.77 3.81
N LEU A 21 37.11 -10.55 2.72
CA LEU A 21 37.03 -12.01 2.77
C LEU A 21 38.21 -12.62 3.54
N ASP A 22 39.41 -12.04 3.45
CA ASP A 22 40.57 -12.55 4.17
C ASP A 22 40.48 -12.27 5.67
N VAL A 23 39.92 -11.11 6.06
CA VAL A 23 39.57 -10.86 7.49
C VAL A 23 38.53 -11.88 7.97
N ALA A 24 37.51 -12.18 7.16
CA ALA A 24 36.52 -13.18 7.54
C ALA A 24 37.11 -14.59 7.69
N LYS A 25 38.11 -14.97 6.86
CA LYS A 25 38.86 -16.23 6.98
C LYS A 25 39.67 -16.29 8.28
N ASP A 26 40.33 -15.19 8.65
CA ASP A 26 41.10 -15.08 9.88
C ASP A 26 40.21 -15.20 11.15
N ILE A 27 38.99 -14.66 11.08
CA ILE A 27 38.00 -14.81 12.15
C ILE A 27 37.53 -16.27 12.28
N GLY A 28 37.24 -16.92 11.15
CA GLY A 28 36.87 -18.33 11.13
C GLY A 28 36.25 -18.82 9.82
N PRO A 29 36.40 -20.12 9.51
CA PRO A 29 35.99 -20.70 8.22
C PRO A 29 34.46 -20.64 8.01
N GLY A 30 33.67 -20.67 9.07
CA GLY A 30 32.22 -20.54 8.98
C GLY A 30 31.78 -19.15 8.52
N LEU A 31 32.41 -18.11 9.06
CA LEU A 31 32.14 -16.72 8.67
C LEU A 31 32.62 -16.47 7.24
N ALA A 32 33.82 -16.92 6.89
CA ALA A 32 34.35 -16.81 5.52
C ALA A 32 33.39 -17.43 4.48
N LYS A 33 32.82 -18.60 4.78
CA LYS A 33 31.83 -19.26 3.91
C LYS A 33 30.53 -18.47 3.81
N ALA A 34 30.12 -17.75 4.85
CA ALA A 34 28.89 -16.97 4.90
C ALA A 34 29.04 -15.53 4.37
N THR A 35 30.29 -15.05 4.19
CA THR A 35 30.59 -13.67 3.78
C THR A 35 30.07 -13.39 2.37
N ILE A 36 29.27 -12.34 2.23
CA ILE A 36 28.76 -11.80 0.97
C ILE A 36 29.50 -10.49 0.64
N ALA A 37 29.66 -9.62 1.63
CA ALA A 37 30.25 -8.29 1.49
C ALA A 37 30.82 -7.81 2.83
N GLY A 38 31.31 -6.58 2.90
CA GLY A 38 31.68 -5.91 4.15
C GLY A 38 31.25 -4.46 4.19
N LYS A 39 31.22 -3.90 5.42
CA LYS A 39 31.10 -2.45 5.63
C LYS A 39 32.43 -1.94 6.19
N ILE A 40 33.16 -1.18 5.40
CA ILE A 40 34.39 -0.50 5.81
C ILE A 40 34.04 0.93 6.20
N ASN A 41 34.23 1.30 7.46
CA ASN A 41 33.86 2.62 8.01
C ASN A 41 32.40 3.00 7.71
N GLY A 42 31.49 1.99 7.77
CA GLY A 42 30.07 2.16 7.47
C GLY A 42 29.69 2.11 5.98
N GLN A 43 30.68 2.12 5.07
CA GLN A 43 30.43 2.04 3.63
C GLN A 43 30.40 0.58 3.15
N LEU A 44 29.34 0.19 2.45
CA LEU A 44 29.14 -1.15 1.90
C LEU A 44 30.07 -1.38 0.71
N VAL A 45 30.85 -2.48 0.74
CA VAL A 45 31.86 -2.84 -0.26
C VAL A 45 31.83 -4.32 -0.60
N ASP A 46 32.39 -4.70 -1.77
CA ASP A 46 32.54 -6.10 -2.18
C ASP A 46 33.47 -6.88 -1.23
N ALA A 47 33.26 -8.18 -1.09
CA ALA A 47 34.09 -9.06 -0.27
C ALA A 47 35.58 -9.08 -0.71
N CYS A 48 35.88 -8.74 -1.97
CA CYS A 48 37.22 -8.64 -2.52
C CYS A 48 37.89 -7.26 -2.32
N GLU A 49 37.18 -6.25 -1.78
CA GLU A 49 37.73 -4.90 -1.60
C GLU A 49 38.88 -4.94 -0.59
N LEU A 50 39.99 -4.27 -0.93
CA LEU A 50 41.19 -4.26 -0.10
C LEU A 50 41.13 -3.17 0.97
N ILE A 51 41.50 -3.54 2.18
CA ILE A 51 41.64 -2.64 3.31
C ILE A 51 43.12 -2.30 3.45
N THR A 52 43.48 -1.06 3.19
CA THR A 52 44.89 -0.59 3.13
C THR A 52 45.27 0.22 4.37
N GLU A 53 44.31 0.71 5.15
CA GLU A 53 44.46 1.59 6.29
C GLU A 53 43.63 1.06 7.49
N ASP A 54 43.86 1.65 8.65
CA ASP A 54 43.07 1.34 9.86
C ASP A 54 41.60 1.64 9.60
N ALA A 55 40.72 0.66 9.90
CA ALA A 55 39.31 0.77 9.60
C ALA A 55 38.42 -0.03 10.57
N SER A 56 37.19 0.42 10.72
CA SER A 56 36.13 -0.43 11.27
C SER A 56 35.58 -1.32 10.18
N LEU A 57 35.37 -2.60 10.49
CA LEU A 57 34.81 -3.57 9.55
C LEU A 57 33.68 -4.36 10.17
N SER A 58 32.54 -4.41 9.52
CA SER A 58 31.51 -5.42 9.79
C SER A 58 31.29 -6.31 8.57
N ILE A 59 31.22 -7.62 8.81
CA ILE A 59 31.00 -8.61 7.75
C ILE A 59 29.50 -8.71 7.49
N VAL A 60 29.11 -8.67 6.20
CA VAL A 60 27.72 -8.78 5.74
C VAL A 60 27.49 -10.20 5.23
N THR A 61 26.40 -10.82 5.69
CA THR A 61 26.00 -12.19 5.35
C THR A 61 24.58 -12.22 4.79
N ALA A 62 24.11 -13.37 4.31
CA ALA A 62 22.73 -13.55 3.82
C ALA A 62 21.64 -13.33 4.90
N LYS A 63 22.01 -13.21 6.18
CA LYS A 63 21.06 -12.94 7.27
C LYS A 63 20.78 -11.45 7.44
N ASP A 64 21.67 -10.62 6.91
CA ASP A 64 21.55 -9.17 6.97
C ASP A 64 20.68 -8.67 5.82
N GLN A 65 19.95 -7.57 6.02
CA GLN A 65 19.09 -6.99 4.98
C GLN A 65 19.90 -6.61 3.74
N GLU A 66 21.04 -5.95 3.94
CA GLU A 66 21.92 -5.58 2.83
C GLU A 66 22.50 -6.80 2.10
N GLY A 67 22.73 -7.91 2.83
CA GLY A 67 23.17 -9.17 2.21
C GLY A 67 22.10 -9.74 1.28
N LEU A 68 20.82 -9.63 1.65
CA LEU A 68 19.71 -10.04 0.80
C LEU A 68 19.56 -9.14 -0.43
N GLU A 69 19.76 -7.82 -0.28
CA GLU A 69 19.77 -6.87 -1.40
C GLU A 69 20.90 -7.17 -2.39
N ILE A 70 22.10 -7.52 -1.89
CA ILE A 70 23.22 -7.94 -2.72
C ILE A 70 22.91 -9.24 -3.48
N ILE A 71 22.25 -10.21 -2.84
CA ILE A 71 21.80 -11.44 -3.51
C ILE A 71 20.84 -11.09 -4.65
N ARG A 72 19.86 -10.21 -4.42
CA ARG A 72 18.90 -9.75 -5.42
C ARG A 72 19.59 -9.06 -6.59
N HIS A 73 20.55 -8.16 -6.32
CA HIS A 73 21.35 -7.47 -7.32
C HIS A 73 22.17 -8.47 -8.15
N SER A 74 22.78 -9.43 -7.52
CA SER A 74 23.56 -10.47 -8.20
C SER A 74 22.68 -11.41 -9.02
N CYS A 75 21.45 -11.69 -8.58
CA CYS A 75 20.47 -12.42 -9.37
C CYS A 75 20.00 -11.64 -10.61
N ALA A 76 20.00 -10.29 -10.58
CA ALA A 76 19.78 -9.50 -11.79
C ALA A 76 20.90 -9.71 -12.83
N HIS A 77 22.18 -9.75 -12.39
CA HIS A 77 23.30 -10.07 -13.28
C HIS A 77 23.24 -11.53 -13.77
N LEU A 78 22.86 -12.48 -12.91
CA LEU A 78 22.64 -13.87 -13.30
C LEU A 78 21.55 -14.00 -14.37
N LEU A 79 20.47 -13.22 -14.24
CA LEU A 79 19.42 -13.10 -15.25
C LEU A 79 20.00 -12.59 -16.58
N GLY A 80 20.82 -11.53 -16.54
CA GLY A 80 21.51 -10.99 -17.70
C GLY A 80 22.42 -12.02 -18.37
N HIS A 81 23.19 -12.77 -17.59
CA HIS A 81 24.05 -13.86 -18.07
C HIS A 81 23.25 -14.94 -18.80
N ALA A 82 22.16 -15.42 -18.19
CA ALA A 82 21.28 -16.42 -18.79
C ALA A 82 20.63 -15.91 -20.09
N ILE A 83 20.18 -14.64 -20.12
CA ILE A 83 19.61 -14.02 -21.33
C ILE A 83 20.62 -14.01 -22.46
N LYS A 84 21.85 -13.59 -22.21
CA LYS A 84 22.91 -13.52 -23.25
C LYS A 84 23.28 -14.90 -23.76
N GLN A 85 23.19 -15.94 -22.95
CA GLN A 85 23.43 -17.32 -23.42
C GLN A 85 22.28 -17.86 -24.26
N LEU A 86 21.02 -17.56 -23.87
CA LEU A 86 19.85 -18.02 -24.63
C LEU A 86 19.62 -17.18 -25.90
N TRP A 87 19.82 -15.86 -25.78
CA TRP A 87 19.54 -14.90 -26.84
C TRP A 87 20.71 -13.91 -26.99
N PRO A 88 21.80 -14.30 -27.65
CA PRO A 88 23.05 -13.52 -27.69
C PRO A 88 22.92 -12.09 -28.23
N ASN A 89 21.96 -11.84 -29.11
CA ASN A 89 21.74 -10.53 -29.76
C ASN A 89 20.94 -9.55 -28.90
N THR A 90 20.41 -9.98 -27.75
CA THR A 90 19.65 -9.10 -26.82
C THR A 90 20.57 -7.99 -26.30
N LYS A 91 20.11 -6.75 -26.33
CA LYS A 91 20.82 -5.61 -25.73
C LYS A 91 20.39 -5.43 -24.29
N MET A 92 21.38 -5.29 -23.42
CA MET A 92 21.17 -5.21 -21.98
C MET A 92 21.12 -3.74 -21.55
N ALA A 93 20.08 -3.36 -20.77
CA ALA A 93 19.94 -1.99 -20.27
C ALA A 93 20.32 -1.90 -18.79
N ILE A 94 19.37 -2.00 -17.88
CA ILE A 94 19.60 -1.88 -16.43
C ILE A 94 18.91 -2.99 -15.64
N GLY A 95 19.51 -3.38 -14.49
CA GLY A 95 19.02 -4.44 -13.61
C GLY A 95 19.04 -4.05 -12.14
N PRO A 96 18.21 -3.09 -11.68
CA PRO A 96 18.19 -2.67 -10.28
C PRO A 96 17.44 -3.64 -9.37
N VAL A 97 17.72 -3.51 -8.07
CA VAL A 97 16.96 -4.14 -6.98
C VAL A 97 15.69 -3.33 -6.74
N ILE A 98 14.63 -4.04 -6.39
CA ILE A 98 13.34 -3.51 -5.93
C ILE A 98 12.93 -4.23 -4.64
N ASP A 99 11.87 -3.75 -3.99
CA ASP A 99 11.30 -4.41 -2.83
C ASP A 99 10.98 -5.88 -3.15
N ASN A 100 11.54 -6.79 -2.34
CA ASN A 100 11.37 -8.23 -2.47
C ASN A 100 11.81 -8.85 -3.81
N GLY A 101 12.65 -8.15 -4.60
CA GLY A 101 13.07 -8.69 -5.88
C GLY A 101 14.05 -7.83 -6.66
N PHE A 102 14.05 -8.05 -7.94
CA PHE A 102 14.88 -7.34 -8.93
C PHE A 102 14.18 -7.34 -10.29
N TYR A 103 14.63 -6.52 -11.21
CA TYR A 103 14.26 -6.67 -12.61
C TYR A 103 15.47 -6.44 -13.52
N TYR A 104 15.31 -6.78 -14.79
CA TYR A 104 16.25 -6.41 -15.83
C TYR A 104 15.49 -5.93 -17.09
N ASP A 105 15.87 -4.76 -17.58
CA ASP A 105 15.33 -4.19 -18.82
C ASP A 105 16.19 -4.64 -20.00
N VAL A 106 15.54 -5.21 -21.01
CA VAL A 106 16.21 -5.78 -22.18
C VAL A 106 15.51 -5.34 -23.46
N ASP A 107 16.33 -5.20 -24.51
CA ASP A 107 15.88 -4.96 -25.87
C ASP A 107 16.02 -6.23 -26.68
N LEU A 108 14.95 -6.96 -26.87
CA LEU A 108 14.84 -8.18 -27.66
C LEU A 108 13.86 -7.94 -28.81
N ASP A 109 14.19 -8.41 -30.01
CA ASP A 109 13.41 -8.15 -31.25
C ASP A 109 12.04 -8.87 -31.29
N ARG A 110 11.73 -9.71 -30.31
CA ARG A 110 10.46 -10.41 -30.16
C ARG A 110 9.91 -10.32 -28.74
N PRO A 111 8.59 -10.45 -28.54
CA PRO A 111 8.02 -10.58 -27.20
C PRO A 111 8.52 -11.83 -26.47
N ILE A 112 8.75 -11.70 -25.17
CA ILE A 112 9.08 -12.81 -24.27
C ILE A 112 7.77 -13.46 -23.83
N SER A 113 7.65 -14.78 -24.03
CA SER A 113 6.50 -15.60 -23.65
C SER A 113 6.65 -16.21 -22.24
N SER A 114 5.58 -16.83 -21.73
CA SER A 114 5.64 -17.60 -20.48
C SER A 114 6.62 -18.79 -20.54
N ASP A 115 6.74 -19.42 -21.71
CA ASP A 115 7.65 -20.55 -21.91
C ASP A 115 9.12 -20.07 -21.92
N ASP A 116 9.37 -18.89 -22.46
CA ASP A 116 10.69 -18.25 -22.39
C ASP A 116 11.09 -17.96 -20.95
N LEU A 117 10.15 -17.52 -20.08
CA LEU A 117 10.44 -17.29 -18.66
C LEU A 117 10.81 -18.58 -17.94
N ALA A 118 10.17 -19.68 -18.26
CA ALA A 118 10.50 -21.01 -17.69
C ALA A 118 11.88 -21.47 -18.13
N GLN A 119 12.21 -21.33 -19.42
CA GLN A 119 13.52 -21.66 -19.96
C GLN A 119 14.63 -20.78 -19.35
N LEU A 120 14.34 -19.52 -19.16
CA LEU A 120 15.26 -18.54 -18.56
C LEU A 120 15.56 -18.91 -17.10
N GLU A 121 14.52 -19.24 -16.31
CA GLU A 121 14.67 -19.67 -14.92
C GLU A 121 15.50 -20.97 -14.83
N GLU A 122 15.25 -21.93 -15.69
CA GLU A 122 16.03 -23.16 -15.73
C GLU A 122 17.51 -22.88 -16.05
N ARG A 123 17.79 -21.98 -17.03
CA ARG A 123 19.16 -21.62 -17.37
C ARG A 123 19.87 -20.89 -16.23
N MET A 124 19.20 -19.98 -15.56
CA MET A 124 19.73 -19.31 -14.35
C MET A 124 20.07 -20.32 -13.25
N LEU A 125 19.21 -21.33 -13.01
CA LEU A 125 19.47 -22.39 -12.03
C LEU A 125 20.69 -23.25 -12.41
N GLN A 126 20.86 -23.57 -13.69
CA GLN A 126 22.02 -24.29 -14.17
C GLN A 126 23.32 -23.49 -13.91
N LEU A 127 23.32 -22.18 -14.24
CA LEU A 127 24.44 -21.28 -14.01
C LEU A 127 24.75 -21.12 -12.52
N ALA A 128 23.74 -20.90 -11.66
CA ALA A 128 23.97 -20.76 -10.22
C ALA A 128 24.58 -22.02 -9.59
N LYS A 129 24.23 -23.22 -10.08
CA LYS A 129 24.78 -24.51 -9.62
C LYS A 129 26.24 -24.73 -9.99
N THR A 130 26.79 -24.01 -10.95
CA THR A 130 28.23 -24.09 -11.25
C THR A 130 29.07 -23.42 -10.18
N GLU A 131 28.46 -22.59 -9.34
CA GLU A 131 29.11 -21.88 -8.22
C GLU A 131 30.32 -21.07 -8.65
N TYR A 132 30.31 -20.48 -9.85
CA TYR A 132 31.42 -19.68 -10.36
C TYR A 132 31.62 -18.40 -9.52
N ASP A 133 32.85 -17.90 -9.51
CA ASP A 133 33.23 -16.68 -8.83
C ASP A 133 32.86 -15.44 -9.66
N VAL A 134 32.36 -14.41 -8.97
CA VAL A 134 32.09 -13.10 -9.54
C VAL A 134 33.33 -12.22 -9.37
N VAL A 135 33.93 -11.81 -10.46
CA VAL A 135 35.17 -11.06 -10.45
C VAL A 135 34.94 -9.60 -10.79
N LYS A 136 35.20 -8.70 -9.84
CA LYS A 136 35.17 -7.26 -10.04
C LYS A 136 36.49 -6.77 -10.61
N LYS A 137 36.43 -5.93 -11.66
CA LYS A 137 37.61 -5.20 -12.19
C LYS A 137 37.29 -3.73 -12.29
N LYS A 138 38.04 -2.88 -11.59
CA LYS A 138 38.04 -1.43 -11.82
C LYS A 138 38.84 -1.14 -13.09
N VAL A 139 38.23 -0.45 -14.04
CA VAL A 139 38.83 -0.14 -15.34
C VAL A 139 38.67 1.35 -15.65
N SER A 140 39.46 1.90 -16.59
CA SER A 140 39.23 3.27 -17.04
C SER A 140 37.89 3.37 -17.78
N TRP A 141 37.33 4.58 -17.82
CA TRP A 141 36.11 4.86 -18.59
C TRP A 141 36.22 4.37 -20.05
N GLN A 142 37.35 4.63 -20.69
CA GLN A 142 37.59 4.21 -22.09
C GLN A 142 37.61 2.69 -22.24
N GLN A 143 38.23 1.96 -21.32
CA GLN A 143 38.26 0.50 -21.36
C GLN A 143 36.85 -0.09 -21.15
N ALA A 144 36.03 0.51 -20.28
CA ALA A 144 34.65 0.09 -20.12
C ALA A 144 33.84 0.33 -21.40
N TYR A 145 33.98 1.52 -21.99
CA TYR A 145 33.31 1.88 -23.26
C TYR A 145 33.68 0.93 -24.40
N ASP A 146 34.97 0.68 -24.61
CA ASP A 146 35.47 -0.24 -25.65
C ASP A 146 34.95 -1.67 -25.42
N THR A 147 34.86 -2.11 -24.17
CA THR A 147 34.34 -3.42 -23.81
C THR A 147 32.89 -3.58 -24.24
N PHE A 148 32.02 -2.58 -23.96
CA PHE A 148 30.61 -2.63 -24.34
C PHE A 148 30.39 -2.34 -25.83
N ALA A 149 31.20 -1.51 -26.45
CA ALA A 149 31.18 -1.28 -27.89
C ALA A 149 31.49 -2.57 -28.68
N ALA A 150 32.53 -3.32 -28.28
CA ALA A 150 32.89 -4.61 -28.89
C ALA A 150 31.79 -5.68 -28.73
N ARG A 151 30.89 -5.53 -27.72
CA ARG A 151 29.77 -6.42 -27.45
C ARG A 151 28.43 -5.94 -28.02
N GLY A 152 28.38 -4.74 -28.63
CA GLY A 152 27.18 -4.15 -29.20
C GLY A 152 26.16 -3.66 -28.16
N GLU A 153 26.60 -3.43 -26.91
CA GLU A 153 25.74 -3.04 -25.78
C GLU A 153 25.45 -1.52 -25.75
N SER A 154 24.64 -1.05 -26.68
CA SER A 154 24.38 0.38 -26.89
C SER A 154 23.84 1.11 -25.67
N TYR A 155 22.99 0.48 -24.88
CA TYR A 155 22.44 1.08 -23.64
C TYR A 155 23.50 1.25 -22.56
N LYS A 156 24.44 0.31 -22.43
CA LYS A 156 25.57 0.42 -21.49
C LYS A 156 26.52 1.55 -21.89
N MET A 157 26.76 1.73 -23.21
CA MET A 157 27.53 2.87 -23.73
C MET A 157 26.85 4.21 -23.41
N GLU A 158 25.54 4.30 -23.62
CA GLU A 158 24.77 5.50 -23.29
C GLU A 158 24.78 5.82 -21.78
N ILE A 159 24.72 4.81 -20.91
CA ILE A 159 24.86 4.96 -19.46
C ILE A 159 26.25 5.50 -19.10
N LEU A 160 27.30 4.97 -19.69
CA LEU A 160 28.66 5.47 -19.48
C LEU A 160 28.81 6.92 -19.88
N ASP A 161 28.31 7.30 -21.05
CA ASP A 161 28.41 8.67 -21.57
C ASP A 161 27.69 9.70 -20.70
N GLN A 162 26.57 9.33 -20.12
CA GLN A 162 25.69 10.28 -19.42
C GLN A 162 25.81 10.27 -17.89
N ASN A 163 26.21 9.14 -17.30
CA ASN A 163 26.14 8.92 -15.85
C ASN A 163 27.49 8.64 -15.19
N VAL A 164 28.58 8.47 -15.96
CA VAL A 164 29.92 8.16 -15.42
C VAL A 164 30.91 9.21 -15.91
N ALA A 165 31.57 9.90 -14.98
CA ALA A 165 32.59 10.86 -15.35
C ALA A 165 33.77 10.18 -16.05
N LYS A 166 34.41 10.87 -17.02
CA LYS A 166 35.46 10.26 -17.87
C LYS A 166 36.75 9.96 -17.11
N ASP A 167 36.96 10.56 -15.97
CA ASP A 167 38.05 10.34 -15.03
C ASP A 167 37.72 9.28 -13.94
N ASP A 168 36.49 8.80 -13.89
CA ASP A 168 36.07 7.73 -13.00
C ASP A 168 36.58 6.34 -13.47
N GLN A 169 36.63 5.43 -12.52
CA GLN A 169 36.96 4.03 -12.74
C GLN A 169 35.76 3.12 -12.47
N PRO A 170 34.88 2.91 -13.47
CA PRO A 170 33.71 2.04 -13.29
C PRO A 170 34.13 0.60 -12.99
N GLY A 171 33.33 -0.07 -12.15
CA GLY A 171 33.47 -1.49 -11.85
C GLY A 171 32.79 -2.34 -12.90
N LEU A 172 33.58 -3.22 -13.56
CA LEU A 172 33.04 -4.29 -14.39
C LEU A 172 33.01 -5.59 -13.61
N TYR A 173 31.84 -6.25 -13.60
CA TYR A 173 31.65 -7.54 -12.96
C TYR A 173 31.60 -8.64 -14.00
N HIS A 174 32.55 -9.56 -13.89
CA HIS A 174 32.70 -10.70 -14.80
C HIS A 174 31.99 -11.92 -14.21
N HIS A 175 31.08 -12.44 -15.00
CA HIS A 175 30.34 -13.67 -14.76
C HIS A 175 30.69 -14.67 -15.86
N GLU A 176 31.88 -15.28 -15.77
CA GLU A 176 32.49 -16.04 -16.87
C GLU A 176 32.60 -15.18 -18.15
N GLU A 177 31.90 -15.52 -19.24
CA GLU A 177 31.89 -14.76 -20.49
C GLU A 177 30.97 -13.51 -20.46
N TYR A 178 30.03 -13.42 -19.50
CA TYR A 178 29.17 -12.27 -19.36
C TYR A 178 29.82 -11.18 -18.52
N ILE A 179 29.71 -9.93 -18.98
CA ILE A 179 30.23 -8.75 -18.27
C ILE A 179 29.11 -7.75 -18.09
N ASP A 180 28.94 -7.28 -16.89
CA ASP A 180 28.03 -6.18 -16.58
C ASP A 180 28.74 -5.05 -15.84
N MET A 181 28.11 -3.87 -15.81
CA MET A 181 28.62 -2.68 -15.16
C MET A 181 27.61 -2.17 -14.15
N CYS A 182 28.04 -2.00 -12.91
CA CYS A 182 27.26 -1.37 -11.86
C CYS A 182 28.16 -0.84 -10.72
N ARG A 183 27.55 -0.21 -9.74
CA ARG A 183 28.27 0.28 -8.55
C ARG A 183 28.62 -0.85 -7.58
N GLY A 184 27.93 -1.95 -7.63
CA GLY A 184 28.06 -3.05 -6.65
C GLY A 184 27.48 -2.71 -5.28
N PRO A 185 27.80 -3.50 -4.24
CA PRO A 185 28.57 -4.76 -4.32
C PRO A 185 27.77 -5.94 -4.87
N HIS A 186 28.48 -7.02 -5.20
CA HIS A 186 27.91 -8.31 -5.60
C HIS A 186 28.38 -9.45 -4.69
N VAL A 187 27.67 -10.58 -4.76
CA VAL A 187 28.12 -11.80 -4.09
C VAL A 187 29.48 -12.23 -4.67
N PRO A 188 30.40 -12.76 -3.86
CA PRO A 188 31.70 -13.22 -4.35
C PRO A 188 31.61 -14.49 -5.20
N ASN A 189 30.53 -15.26 -5.05
CA ASN A 189 30.32 -16.54 -5.72
C ASN A 189 28.82 -16.82 -5.91
N MET A 190 28.45 -17.40 -7.05
CA MET A 190 27.04 -17.61 -7.42
C MET A 190 26.29 -18.66 -6.59
N ARG A 191 26.95 -19.39 -5.71
CA ARG A 191 26.28 -20.27 -4.74
C ARG A 191 25.25 -19.55 -3.85
N PHE A 192 25.39 -18.22 -3.66
CA PHE A 192 24.42 -17.42 -2.91
C PHE A 192 23.14 -17.10 -3.69
N CYS A 193 23.14 -17.30 -5.02
CA CYS A 193 22.05 -16.98 -5.93
C CYS A 193 21.27 -18.21 -6.39
N GLN A 194 20.99 -19.17 -5.49
CA GLN A 194 20.29 -20.43 -5.85
C GLN A 194 18.78 -20.42 -5.53
N HIS A 195 18.30 -19.42 -4.79
CA HIS A 195 16.91 -19.36 -4.32
C HIS A 195 16.19 -18.15 -4.90
N PHE A 196 15.78 -18.27 -6.15
CA PHE A 196 15.08 -17.21 -6.89
C PHE A 196 13.91 -17.78 -7.67
N LYS A 197 13.07 -16.87 -8.20
CA LYS A 197 12.00 -17.16 -9.15
C LYS A 197 11.92 -16.06 -10.20
N VAL A 198 11.83 -16.43 -11.47
CA VAL A 198 11.49 -15.48 -12.55
C VAL A 198 9.96 -15.33 -12.55
N MET A 199 9.47 -14.09 -12.44
CA MET A 199 8.07 -13.83 -12.11
C MET A 199 7.21 -13.50 -13.33
N LYS A 200 7.54 -12.41 -14.03
CA LYS A 200 6.74 -11.87 -15.14
C LYS A 200 7.56 -10.98 -16.04
N VAL A 201 7.01 -10.68 -17.21
CA VAL A 201 7.51 -9.65 -18.11
C VAL A 201 6.49 -8.51 -18.26
N ALA A 202 6.96 -7.27 -18.40
CA ALA A 202 6.14 -6.11 -18.70
C ALA A 202 6.87 -5.18 -19.66
N GLY A 203 6.15 -4.31 -20.37
CA GLY A 203 6.74 -3.23 -21.16
C GLY A 203 7.22 -2.10 -20.23
N ALA A 204 8.37 -1.51 -20.55
CA ALA A 204 8.89 -0.33 -19.85
C ALA A 204 9.62 0.58 -20.84
N TYR A 205 9.27 1.86 -20.86
CA TYR A 205 9.99 2.82 -21.71
C TYR A 205 11.38 3.08 -21.15
N TRP A 206 12.39 3.11 -22.04
CA TRP A 206 13.75 3.45 -21.65
C TRP A 206 13.78 4.78 -20.91
N ARG A 207 14.37 4.79 -19.70
CA ARG A 207 14.43 5.96 -18.79
C ARG A 207 13.07 6.53 -18.39
N GLY A 208 11.99 5.76 -18.51
CA GLY A 208 10.65 6.20 -18.13
C GLY A 208 10.00 7.22 -19.06
N ASP A 209 10.64 7.57 -20.18
CA ASP A 209 10.10 8.51 -21.16
C ASP A 209 9.35 7.75 -22.27
N ALA A 210 8.06 8.02 -22.43
CA ALA A 210 7.21 7.40 -23.46
C ALA A 210 7.67 7.70 -24.91
N LYS A 211 8.56 8.66 -25.14
CA LYS A 211 9.16 8.96 -26.43
C LYS A 211 10.31 8.00 -26.78
N ASN A 212 10.88 7.33 -25.81
CA ASN A 212 11.94 6.38 -25.98
C ASN A 212 11.42 4.99 -26.36
N LYS A 213 12.34 4.11 -26.79
CA LYS A 213 12.00 2.72 -27.12
C LYS A 213 11.39 1.99 -25.92
N MET A 214 10.33 1.25 -26.17
CA MET A 214 9.76 0.33 -25.19
C MET A 214 10.64 -0.92 -25.11
N LEU A 215 11.17 -1.17 -23.91
CA LEU A 215 11.95 -2.35 -23.54
C LEU A 215 11.05 -3.40 -22.88
N GLN A 216 11.56 -4.61 -22.76
CA GLN A 216 10.92 -5.66 -22.00
C GLN A 216 11.57 -5.76 -20.62
N ARG A 217 10.79 -5.56 -19.56
CA ARG A 217 11.22 -5.64 -18.17
C ARG A 217 10.87 -7.00 -17.60
N ILE A 218 11.90 -7.80 -17.31
CA ILE A 218 11.75 -9.13 -16.71
C ILE A 218 11.93 -8.98 -15.20
N TYR A 219 10.90 -9.35 -14.45
CA TYR A 219 10.91 -9.33 -12.99
C TYR A 219 11.31 -10.67 -12.40
N GLY A 220 12.09 -10.63 -11.33
CA GLY A 220 12.44 -11.78 -10.52
C GLY A 220 12.42 -11.47 -9.03
N THR A 221 12.39 -12.52 -8.21
CA THR A 221 12.58 -12.44 -6.77
C THR A 221 13.69 -13.36 -6.33
N ALA A 222 14.46 -12.99 -5.29
CA ALA A 222 15.52 -13.82 -4.73
C ALA A 222 15.58 -13.69 -3.21
N TRP A 223 15.96 -14.79 -2.57
CA TRP A 223 15.93 -14.96 -1.12
C TRP A 223 17.17 -15.72 -0.63
N ALA A 224 17.49 -15.55 0.65
CA ALA A 224 18.66 -16.15 1.26
C ALA A 224 18.59 -17.70 1.29
N ASP A 225 17.40 -18.26 1.38
CA ASP A 225 17.18 -19.71 1.43
C ASP A 225 15.83 -20.13 0.79
N LYS A 226 15.68 -21.44 0.58
CA LYS A 226 14.48 -22.03 -0.03
C LYS A 226 13.21 -21.81 0.79
N LYS A 227 13.33 -21.72 2.13
CA LYS A 227 12.17 -21.55 3.00
C LYS A 227 11.60 -20.13 2.86
N GLN A 228 12.47 -19.12 2.83
CA GLN A 228 12.05 -17.74 2.61
C GLN A 228 11.42 -17.55 1.22
N LEU A 229 12.01 -18.13 0.17
CA LEU A 229 11.43 -18.10 -1.18
C LEU A 229 10.05 -18.75 -1.20
N ALA A 230 9.91 -19.96 -0.61
CA ALA A 230 8.62 -20.66 -0.57
C ALA A 230 7.55 -19.87 0.21
N ALA A 231 7.93 -19.25 1.33
CA ALA A 231 7.02 -18.42 2.12
C ALA A 231 6.54 -17.19 1.32
N TYR A 232 7.45 -16.54 0.61
CA TYR A 232 7.10 -15.40 -0.25
C TYR A 232 6.18 -15.79 -1.42
N LEU A 233 6.46 -16.91 -2.10
CA LEU A 233 5.61 -17.40 -3.18
C LEU A 233 4.22 -17.78 -2.69
N LEU A 234 4.12 -18.40 -1.51
CA LEU A 234 2.83 -18.69 -0.86
C LEU A 234 2.08 -17.39 -0.52
N GLN A 235 2.78 -16.38 0.00
CA GLN A 235 2.20 -15.05 0.27
C GLN A 235 1.62 -14.42 -1.00
N LEU A 236 2.34 -14.50 -2.13
CA LEU A 236 1.84 -13.99 -3.42
C LEU A 236 0.61 -14.76 -3.93
N GLU A 237 0.61 -16.08 -3.78
CA GLU A 237 -0.54 -16.93 -4.15
C GLU A 237 -1.78 -16.58 -3.31
N GLU A 238 -1.61 -16.41 -2.00
CA GLU A 238 -2.68 -15.97 -1.11
C GLU A 238 -3.16 -14.55 -1.44
N ALA A 239 -2.23 -13.63 -1.77
CA ALA A 239 -2.58 -12.29 -2.24
C ALA A 239 -3.45 -12.34 -3.51
N GLU A 240 -3.10 -13.20 -4.45
CA GLU A 240 -3.86 -13.36 -5.70
C GLU A 240 -5.27 -13.96 -5.46
N LYS A 241 -5.39 -14.91 -4.54
CA LYS A 241 -6.68 -15.50 -4.14
C LYS A 241 -7.58 -14.48 -3.43
N ARG A 242 -6.98 -13.51 -2.72
CA ARG A 242 -7.67 -12.47 -1.96
C ARG A 242 -7.91 -11.18 -2.74
N ASP A 243 -7.44 -11.10 -3.99
CA ASP A 243 -7.58 -9.89 -4.83
C ASP A 243 -9.03 -9.41 -4.86
N HIS A 244 -9.25 -8.18 -4.35
CA HIS A 244 -10.59 -7.57 -4.25
C HIS A 244 -11.32 -7.48 -5.60
N ARG A 245 -10.59 -7.38 -6.72
CA ARG A 245 -11.16 -7.33 -8.07
C ARG A 245 -11.78 -8.68 -8.45
N LYS A 246 -11.10 -9.80 -8.11
CA LYS A 246 -11.60 -11.16 -8.35
C LYS A 246 -12.77 -11.49 -7.43
N ILE A 247 -12.60 -11.22 -6.14
CA ILE A 247 -13.63 -11.48 -5.12
C ILE A 247 -14.85 -10.59 -5.38
N GLY A 248 -14.65 -9.30 -5.62
CA GLY A 248 -15.73 -8.35 -5.88
C GLY A 248 -16.56 -8.74 -7.10
N LYS A 249 -15.90 -9.20 -8.17
CA LYS A 249 -16.59 -9.73 -9.36
C LYS A 249 -17.35 -11.02 -9.03
N ALA A 250 -16.74 -11.97 -8.32
CA ALA A 250 -17.38 -13.25 -7.96
C ALA A 250 -18.59 -13.07 -7.04
N LEU A 251 -18.57 -12.07 -6.14
CA LEU A 251 -19.67 -11.73 -5.24
C LEU A 251 -20.63 -10.69 -5.83
N GLY A 252 -20.40 -10.20 -7.06
CA GLY A 252 -21.26 -9.20 -7.70
C GLY A 252 -21.30 -7.86 -6.97
N LEU A 253 -20.19 -7.40 -6.37
CA LEU A 253 -20.17 -6.19 -5.55
C LEU A 253 -20.08 -4.90 -6.39
N PHE A 254 -19.31 -4.91 -7.46
CA PHE A 254 -19.04 -3.76 -8.33
C PHE A 254 -18.44 -4.18 -9.68
N HIS A 255 -18.36 -3.22 -10.60
CA HIS A 255 -17.59 -3.37 -11.84
C HIS A 255 -16.97 -2.02 -12.27
N TRP A 256 -16.10 -2.09 -13.30
CA TRP A 256 -15.55 -0.95 -14.03
C TRP A 256 -15.82 -1.10 -15.51
N GLN A 257 -15.91 0.02 -16.23
CA GLN A 257 -16.05 0.03 -17.68
C GLN A 257 -15.32 1.24 -18.29
N GLU A 258 -15.13 1.21 -19.61
CA GLU A 258 -14.31 2.19 -20.34
C GLU A 258 -14.86 3.61 -20.30
N GLU A 259 -16.17 3.77 -20.17
CA GLU A 259 -16.83 5.08 -20.14
C GLU A 259 -16.58 5.86 -18.83
N ALA A 260 -16.10 5.17 -17.78
CA ALA A 260 -15.79 5.79 -16.50
C ALA A 260 -14.47 5.23 -15.92
N PRO A 261 -13.32 5.49 -16.55
CA PRO A 261 -12.06 4.91 -16.15
C PRO A 261 -11.63 5.40 -14.77
N GLY A 262 -11.42 4.45 -13.85
CA GLY A 262 -11.07 4.74 -12.45
C GLY A 262 -12.23 5.18 -11.57
N MET A 263 -13.48 4.99 -12.01
CA MET A 263 -14.70 5.23 -11.24
C MET A 263 -15.48 3.92 -11.09
N VAL A 264 -16.07 3.69 -9.93
CA VAL A 264 -16.66 2.41 -9.56
C VAL A 264 -18.17 2.42 -9.79
N PHE A 265 -18.69 1.39 -10.46
CA PHE A 265 -20.12 1.10 -10.53
C PHE A 265 -20.47 0.11 -9.42
N TRP A 266 -21.10 0.59 -8.36
CA TRP A 266 -21.51 -0.24 -7.23
C TRP A 266 -22.81 -0.99 -7.53
N HIS A 267 -22.81 -2.31 -7.33
CA HIS A 267 -24.02 -3.10 -7.34
C HIS A 267 -24.70 -3.08 -5.97
N ASN A 268 -25.92 -3.62 -5.89
CA ASN A 268 -26.69 -3.63 -4.64
C ASN A 268 -25.90 -4.13 -3.43
N ASP A 269 -25.19 -5.23 -3.56
CA ASP A 269 -24.47 -5.86 -2.45
C ASP A 269 -23.23 -5.06 -2.04
N GLY A 270 -22.49 -4.55 -3.02
CA GLY A 270 -21.35 -3.65 -2.75
C GLY A 270 -21.81 -2.32 -2.14
N TRP A 271 -22.92 -1.78 -2.65
CA TRP A 271 -23.51 -0.55 -2.11
C TRP A 271 -24.04 -0.76 -0.69
N THR A 272 -24.52 -1.94 -0.35
CA THR A 272 -24.91 -2.28 1.02
C THR A 272 -23.72 -2.21 1.98
N ILE A 273 -22.56 -2.79 1.61
CA ILE A 273 -21.33 -2.69 2.41
C ILE A 273 -20.93 -1.21 2.59
N PHE A 274 -20.98 -0.45 1.51
CA PHE A 274 -20.64 0.98 1.51
C PHE A 274 -21.51 1.75 2.53
N ARG A 275 -22.84 1.55 2.49
CA ARG A 275 -23.79 2.20 3.41
C ARG A 275 -23.61 1.76 4.86
N GLU A 276 -23.30 0.49 5.12
CA GLU A 276 -23.03 0.02 6.48
C GLU A 276 -21.78 0.69 7.05
N LEU A 277 -20.74 0.90 6.24
CA LEU A 277 -19.56 1.67 6.66
C LEU A 277 -19.88 3.14 6.93
N GLU A 278 -20.66 3.78 6.05
CA GLU A 278 -21.12 5.15 6.31
C GLU A 278 -21.93 5.26 7.62
N THR A 279 -22.82 4.29 7.86
CA THR A 279 -23.64 4.24 9.09
C THR A 279 -22.73 4.09 10.31
N PHE A 280 -21.77 3.19 10.27
CA PHE A 280 -20.80 3.00 11.35
C PHE A 280 -20.00 4.28 11.65
N VAL A 281 -19.49 4.94 10.61
CA VAL A 281 -18.74 6.19 10.78
C VAL A 281 -19.65 7.29 11.34
N ARG A 282 -20.92 7.40 10.89
CA ARG A 282 -21.88 8.38 11.45
C ARG A 282 -22.14 8.18 12.94
N GLU A 283 -22.22 6.92 13.41
CA GLU A 283 -22.33 6.66 14.84
C GLU A 283 -21.10 7.20 15.59
N LYS A 284 -19.89 6.97 15.05
CA LYS A 284 -18.66 7.52 15.63
C LYS A 284 -18.61 9.05 15.56
N LEU A 285 -19.05 9.66 14.47
CA LEU A 285 -19.17 11.12 14.36
C LEU A 285 -20.10 11.69 15.46
N SER A 286 -21.23 11.03 15.73
CA SER A 286 -22.15 11.43 16.79
C SER A 286 -21.53 11.28 18.19
N GLU A 287 -20.77 10.20 18.44
CA GLU A 287 -20.07 9.98 19.72
C GLU A 287 -19.02 11.08 20.03
N TYR A 288 -18.46 11.70 18.99
CA TYR A 288 -17.42 12.74 19.10
C TYR A 288 -17.95 14.16 18.77
N ASP A 289 -19.26 14.38 18.79
CA ASP A 289 -19.93 15.67 18.56
C ASP A 289 -19.59 16.35 17.23
N TYR A 290 -19.46 15.59 16.13
CA TYR A 290 -19.31 16.15 14.79
C TYR A 290 -20.66 16.54 14.18
N GLN A 291 -20.66 17.65 13.45
CA GLN A 291 -21.77 18.09 12.60
C GLN A 291 -21.54 17.58 11.17
N GLU A 292 -22.46 16.76 10.64
CA GLU A 292 -22.39 16.34 9.23
C GLU A 292 -22.87 17.49 8.35
N VAL A 293 -22.04 17.85 7.35
CA VAL A 293 -22.31 18.91 6.36
C VAL A 293 -22.21 18.35 4.95
N LYS A 294 -22.65 19.13 3.94
CA LYS A 294 -22.54 18.77 2.52
C LYS A 294 -22.14 19.96 1.67
N GLY A 295 -20.95 19.88 1.05
CA GLY A 295 -20.47 20.86 0.09
C GLY A 295 -20.86 20.52 -1.36
N PRO A 296 -20.85 21.52 -2.28
CA PRO A 296 -21.10 21.27 -3.71
C PRO A 296 -19.96 20.47 -4.34
N PHE A 297 -20.28 19.70 -5.39
CA PHE A 297 -19.30 18.90 -6.14
C PHE A 297 -18.36 19.76 -6.99
N MET A 298 -18.89 20.82 -7.56
CA MET A 298 -18.22 21.66 -8.52
C MET A 298 -18.22 23.10 -8.01
N MET A 299 -17.06 23.75 -8.01
CA MET A 299 -16.88 25.10 -7.52
C MET A 299 -16.02 25.92 -8.50
N ASP A 300 -16.27 27.22 -8.52
CA ASP A 300 -15.57 28.18 -9.37
C ASP A 300 -14.05 28.19 -9.10
N LYS A 301 -13.28 28.35 -10.16
CA LYS A 301 -11.80 28.45 -10.15
C LYS A 301 -11.27 29.42 -9.10
N VAL A 302 -11.94 30.57 -8.90
CA VAL A 302 -11.52 31.60 -7.95
C VAL A 302 -11.36 31.05 -6.52
N LEU A 303 -12.21 30.10 -6.10
CA LEU A 303 -12.05 29.48 -4.78
C LEU A 303 -10.76 28.64 -4.68
N TRP A 304 -10.44 27.93 -5.76
CA TRP A 304 -9.24 27.10 -5.85
C TRP A 304 -7.95 27.93 -5.97
N GLU A 305 -8.00 29.09 -6.64
CA GLU A 305 -6.91 30.05 -6.68
C GLU A 305 -6.64 30.64 -5.29
N ARG A 306 -7.69 31.11 -4.60
CA ARG A 306 -7.57 31.67 -3.25
C ARG A 306 -7.00 30.67 -2.25
N SER A 307 -7.43 29.42 -2.30
CA SER A 307 -6.93 28.35 -1.43
C SER A 307 -5.52 27.86 -1.79
N GLY A 308 -5.00 28.19 -2.98
CA GLY A 308 -3.69 27.74 -3.47
C GLY A 308 -3.71 26.37 -4.16
N HIS A 309 -4.85 25.70 -4.21
CA HIS A 309 -4.97 24.40 -4.90
C HIS A 309 -4.72 24.53 -6.41
N TRP A 310 -5.19 25.62 -7.03
CA TRP A 310 -4.98 25.83 -8.45
C TRP A 310 -3.51 25.89 -8.85
N GLU A 311 -2.67 26.55 -8.05
CA GLU A 311 -1.23 26.67 -8.32
C GLU A 311 -0.47 25.36 -8.05
N LYS A 312 -0.84 24.63 -7.00
CA LYS A 312 -0.06 23.48 -6.50
C LYS A 312 -0.60 22.12 -6.91
N TYR A 313 -1.86 22.06 -7.38
CA TYR A 313 -2.58 20.80 -7.56
C TYR A 313 -3.39 20.70 -8.85
N SER A 314 -3.32 21.70 -9.76
CA SER A 314 -4.13 21.77 -11.00
C SER A 314 -4.01 20.55 -11.91
N ASP A 315 -2.83 19.95 -12.01
CA ASP A 315 -2.58 18.77 -12.86
C ASP A 315 -3.43 17.55 -12.44
N ASN A 316 -3.84 17.52 -11.17
CA ASN A 316 -4.68 16.46 -10.62
C ASN A 316 -6.17 16.84 -10.54
N MET A 317 -6.60 17.96 -11.13
CA MET A 317 -7.99 18.42 -11.09
C MET A 317 -8.72 18.16 -12.41
N PHE A 318 -10.00 17.77 -12.32
CA PHE A 318 -10.90 17.80 -13.46
C PHE A 318 -11.50 19.20 -13.58
N VAL A 319 -11.23 19.84 -14.70
CA VAL A 319 -11.68 21.22 -14.99
C VAL A 319 -12.70 21.21 -16.10
N THR A 320 -13.72 22.06 -16.00
CA THR A 320 -14.73 22.30 -17.02
C THR A 320 -15.04 23.79 -17.12
N SER A 321 -15.57 24.22 -18.26
CA SER A 321 -15.95 25.61 -18.48
C SER A 321 -17.42 25.70 -18.85
N SER A 322 -18.15 26.66 -18.26
CA SER A 322 -19.53 26.97 -18.57
C SER A 322 -19.77 28.45 -18.39
N GLU A 323 -20.58 29.08 -19.24
CA GLU A 323 -20.95 30.50 -19.16
C GLU A 323 -19.74 31.45 -19.03
N ASN A 324 -18.65 31.17 -19.76
CA ASN A 324 -17.38 31.89 -19.72
C ASN A 324 -16.68 31.89 -18.34
N ARG A 325 -16.95 30.89 -17.50
CA ARG A 325 -16.30 30.68 -16.20
C ARG A 325 -15.69 29.27 -16.14
N ASP A 326 -14.55 29.16 -15.49
CA ASP A 326 -13.89 27.88 -15.22
C ASP A 326 -14.32 27.35 -13.86
N TYR A 327 -14.60 26.06 -13.83
CA TYR A 327 -14.97 25.30 -12.63
C TYR A 327 -14.08 24.09 -12.50
N ALA A 328 -13.88 23.64 -11.27
CA ALA A 328 -13.27 22.34 -11.01
C ALA A 328 -14.21 21.44 -10.20
N ILE A 329 -14.21 20.16 -10.54
CA ILE A 329 -14.77 19.14 -9.67
C ILE A 329 -13.86 19.02 -8.47
N LYS A 330 -14.41 19.07 -7.26
CA LYS A 330 -13.60 19.15 -6.04
C LYS A 330 -12.63 17.96 -5.88
N PRO A 331 -11.32 18.19 -5.76
CA PRO A 331 -10.35 17.16 -5.40
C PRO A 331 -10.25 16.97 -3.89
N MET A 332 -10.75 17.94 -3.10
CA MET A 332 -10.73 18.00 -1.64
C MET A 332 -11.94 18.79 -1.13
N ASN A 333 -12.32 18.59 0.14
CA ASN A 333 -13.50 19.25 0.74
C ASN A 333 -13.15 20.51 1.52
N CYS A 334 -11.89 20.70 1.89
CA CYS A 334 -11.44 21.78 2.80
C CYS A 334 -11.90 23.19 2.40
N PRO A 335 -11.78 23.68 1.14
CA PRO A 335 -12.27 25.01 0.80
C PRO A 335 -13.79 25.17 0.99
N GLY A 336 -14.56 24.10 0.72
CA GLY A 336 -16.02 24.09 0.93
C GLY A 336 -16.38 24.24 2.42
N HIS A 337 -15.70 23.51 3.30
CA HIS A 337 -15.95 23.58 4.74
C HIS A 337 -15.59 24.96 5.32
N VAL A 338 -14.50 25.59 4.83
CA VAL A 338 -14.20 26.98 5.22
C VAL A 338 -15.31 27.94 4.77
N GLN A 339 -15.91 27.75 3.60
CA GLN A 339 -17.06 28.56 3.18
C GLN A 339 -18.30 28.37 4.08
N ILE A 340 -18.53 27.15 4.59
CA ILE A 340 -19.59 26.87 5.55
C ILE A 340 -19.26 27.55 6.89
N PHE A 341 -18.01 27.45 7.37
CA PHE A 341 -17.55 28.12 8.59
C PHE A 341 -17.78 29.63 8.51
N ASN A 342 -17.52 30.25 7.36
CA ASN A 342 -17.64 31.69 7.13
C ASN A 342 -19.10 32.18 7.15
N GLN A 343 -20.10 31.29 7.21
CA GLN A 343 -21.50 31.70 7.33
C GLN A 343 -21.81 32.11 8.77
N GLY A 344 -22.12 33.38 8.96
CA GLY A 344 -22.40 33.97 10.27
C GLY A 344 -21.14 34.25 11.11
N LEU A 345 -21.33 35.05 12.15
CA LEU A 345 -20.27 35.41 13.10
C LEU A 345 -20.00 34.21 14.02
N LYS A 346 -18.73 33.85 14.18
CA LYS A 346 -18.27 32.84 15.15
C LYS A 346 -17.53 33.52 16.29
N SER A 347 -17.66 32.99 17.48
CA SER A 347 -16.88 33.40 18.67
C SER A 347 -16.02 32.23 19.18
N TYR A 348 -15.07 32.53 20.05
CA TYR A 348 -14.25 31.50 20.70
C TYR A 348 -15.09 30.45 21.47
N ARG A 349 -16.34 30.78 21.88
CA ARG A 349 -17.26 29.86 22.55
C ARG A 349 -17.91 28.84 21.62
N ASP A 350 -17.86 29.09 20.30
CA ASP A 350 -18.36 28.18 19.29
C ASP A 350 -17.29 27.17 18.86
N LEU A 351 -16.05 27.31 19.38
CA LEU A 351 -14.90 26.44 19.09
C LEU A 351 -14.64 25.45 20.25
N PRO A 352 -14.22 24.23 19.96
CA PRO A 352 -13.93 23.67 18.64
C PRO A 352 -15.19 23.36 17.85
N LEU A 353 -15.23 23.72 16.57
CA LEU A 353 -16.30 23.40 15.65
C LEU A 353 -15.86 22.24 14.73
N ARG A 354 -16.48 21.08 14.87
CA ARG A 354 -16.14 19.84 14.15
C ARG A 354 -17.13 19.59 13.03
N MET A 355 -16.72 19.73 11.77
CA MET A 355 -17.54 19.47 10.59
C MET A 355 -17.04 18.21 9.87
N ALA A 356 -17.94 17.31 9.51
CA ALA A 356 -17.63 16.10 8.76
C ALA A 356 -18.48 16.00 7.49
N GLU A 357 -17.94 15.39 6.44
CA GLU A 357 -18.64 15.15 5.18
C GLU A 357 -18.21 13.81 4.59
N PHE A 358 -19.16 12.98 4.16
CA PHE A 358 -18.86 11.96 3.16
C PHE A 358 -18.73 12.67 1.81
N GLY A 359 -17.51 13.15 1.57
CA GLY A 359 -17.20 14.03 0.44
C GLY A 359 -16.77 13.23 -0.78
N CYS A 360 -17.60 13.23 -1.83
CA CYS A 360 -17.21 12.65 -3.11
C CYS A 360 -16.21 13.57 -3.81
N CYS A 361 -14.97 13.13 -3.90
CA CYS A 361 -13.84 13.84 -4.50
C CYS A 361 -13.38 13.16 -5.79
N HIS A 362 -12.81 13.96 -6.71
CA HIS A 362 -12.27 13.45 -7.96
C HIS A 362 -10.86 13.95 -8.18
N ARG A 363 -9.94 13.02 -8.52
CA ARG A 363 -8.55 13.33 -8.83
C ARG A 363 -8.18 12.71 -10.17
N ASN A 364 -7.57 13.50 -11.04
CA ASN A 364 -7.15 13.05 -12.36
C ASN A 364 -5.88 12.20 -12.29
N GLU A 365 -6.00 11.04 -11.65
CA GLU A 365 -4.92 10.08 -11.54
C GLU A 365 -4.50 9.55 -12.91
N PRO A 366 -3.20 9.37 -13.20
CA PRO A 366 -2.75 8.82 -14.47
C PRO A 366 -3.24 7.38 -14.65
N SER A 367 -3.60 7.00 -15.86
CA SER A 367 -4.17 5.67 -16.16
C SER A 367 -3.30 4.51 -15.70
N GLY A 368 -1.98 4.63 -15.82
CA GLY A 368 -1.04 3.61 -15.33
C GLY A 368 -0.94 3.46 -13.83
N GLY A 369 -1.48 4.43 -13.06
CA GLY A 369 -1.53 4.39 -11.59
C GLY A 369 -2.81 3.78 -11.02
N LEU A 370 -3.83 3.53 -11.85
CA LEU A 370 -5.12 3.00 -11.39
C LEU A 370 -4.99 1.53 -10.96
N HIS A 371 -5.59 1.18 -9.83
CA HIS A 371 -5.51 -0.19 -9.29
C HIS A 371 -6.78 -0.58 -8.52
N GLY A 372 -7.78 -1.09 -9.23
CA GLY A 372 -9.05 -1.54 -8.63
C GLY A 372 -9.65 -0.47 -7.71
N LEU A 373 -10.10 -0.86 -6.52
CA LEU A 373 -10.58 0.05 -5.48
C LEU A 373 -9.46 0.80 -4.75
N MET A 374 -8.21 0.33 -4.83
CA MET A 374 -7.08 0.88 -4.07
C MET A 374 -6.63 2.25 -4.58
N ARG A 375 -6.75 2.50 -5.90
CA ARG A 375 -6.43 3.79 -6.50
C ARG A 375 -7.40 4.09 -7.63
N VAL A 376 -8.30 5.01 -7.38
CA VAL A 376 -9.42 5.41 -8.23
C VAL A 376 -9.35 6.90 -8.57
N ARG A 377 -10.13 7.36 -9.54
CA ARG A 377 -10.29 8.78 -9.88
C ARG A 377 -11.46 9.44 -9.17
N GLY A 378 -12.53 8.70 -8.92
CA GLY A 378 -13.68 9.14 -8.13
C GLY A 378 -13.81 8.33 -6.86
N PHE A 379 -13.83 8.98 -5.70
CA PHE A 379 -13.88 8.34 -4.39
C PHE A 379 -14.63 9.17 -3.36
N THR A 380 -15.17 8.51 -2.35
CA THR A 380 -15.81 9.15 -1.21
C THR A 380 -14.87 9.13 -0.02
N GLN A 381 -14.60 10.29 0.54
CA GLN A 381 -13.75 10.46 1.72
C GLN A 381 -14.60 10.69 2.96
N ASP A 382 -14.27 10.03 4.07
CA ASP A 382 -14.80 10.30 5.41
C ASP A 382 -14.10 11.50 6.03
N ASP A 383 -14.22 12.63 5.38
CA ASP A 383 -13.45 13.83 5.63
C ASP A 383 -14.04 14.68 6.75
N ALA A 384 -13.20 15.29 7.56
CA ALA A 384 -13.64 16.25 8.57
C ALA A 384 -12.63 17.38 8.75
N HIS A 385 -13.16 18.55 9.10
CA HIS A 385 -12.38 19.74 9.40
C HIS A 385 -12.80 20.29 10.76
N ILE A 386 -11.85 20.40 11.66
CA ILE A 386 -12.05 20.92 13.01
C ILE A 386 -11.44 22.31 13.06
N PHE A 387 -12.29 23.30 13.31
CA PHE A 387 -11.86 24.69 13.53
C PHE A 387 -11.72 24.90 15.03
N CYS A 388 -10.52 25.29 15.48
CA CYS A 388 -10.21 25.42 16.89
C CYS A 388 -9.25 26.59 17.16
N THR A 389 -9.08 26.92 18.43
CA THR A 389 -8.01 27.83 18.88
C THR A 389 -6.69 27.09 19.03
N GLU A 390 -5.56 27.78 19.09
CA GLU A 390 -4.24 27.12 19.20
C GLU A 390 -4.12 26.26 20.48
N ASP A 391 -4.67 26.70 21.60
CA ASP A 391 -4.68 25.96 22.86
C ASP A 391 -5.56 24.69 22.85
N GLN A 392 -6.52 24.59 21.92
CA GLN A 392 -7.35 23.40 21.74
C GLN A 392 -6.70 22.33 20.87
N VAL A 393 -5.65 22.65 20.10
CA VAL A 393 -5.03 21.77 19.08
C VAL A 393 -4.64 20.41 19.66
N GLN A 394 -3.94 20.37 20.78
CA GLN A 394 -3.45 19.13 21.37
C GLN A 394 -4.59 18.19 21.77
N ALA A 395 -5.66 18.74 22.38
CA ALA A 395 -6.83 17.96 22.77
C ALA A 395 -7.59 17.39 21.56
N GLU A 396 -7.77 18.21 20.51
CA GLU A 396 -8.48 17.81 19.31
C GLU A 396 -7.68 16.77 18.48
N VAL A 397 -6.37 16.95 18.34
CA VAL A 397 -5.51 15.94 17.68
C VAL A 397 -5.52 14.62 18.46
N SER A 398 -5.44 14.66 19.79
CA SER A 398 -5.51 13.46 20.63
C SER A 398 -6.86 12.74 20.49
N ALA A 399 -7.97 13.50 20.41
CA ALA A 399 -9.29 12.91 20.17
C ALA A 399 -9.37 12.24 18.79
N CYS A 400 -8.81 12.85 17.75
CA CYS A 400 -8.71 12.26 16.42
C CYS A 400 -7.91 10.95 16.42
N ILE A 401 -6.74 10.93 17.07
CA ILE A 401 -5.89 9.74 17.19
C ILE A 401 -6.68 8.60 17.87
N LYS A 402 -7.33 8.89 19.00
CA LYS A 402 -8.14 7.91 19.72
C LYS A 402 -9.27 7.35 18.84
N MET A 403 -9.97 8.20 18.11
CA MET A 403 -11.05 7.81 17.20
C MET A 403 -10.53 6.88 16.08
N VAL A 404 -9.36 7.16 15.51
CA VAL A 404 -8.73 6.31 14.47
C VAL A 404 -8.47 4.91 15.00
N PHE A 405 -7.84 4.77 16.17
CA PHE A 405 -7.55 3.46 16.75
C PHE A 405 -8.81 2.70 17.16
N ASP A 406 -9.83 3.38 17.69
CA ASP A 406 -11.12 2.77 18.04
C ASP A 406 -11.82 2.20 16.79
N VAL A 407 -11.84 2.96 15.70
CA VAL A 407 -12.39 2.50 14.42
C VAL A 407 -11.62 1.31 13.87
N TYR A 408 -10.29 1.38 13.80
CA TYR A 408 -9.50 0.28 13.24
C TYR A 408 -9.59 -1.00 14.06
N SER A 409 -9.68 -0.89 15.39
CA SER A 409 -9.86 -2.05 16.27
C SER A 409 -11.17 -2.80 15.99
N THR A 410 -12.24 -2.10 15.60
CA THR A 410 -13.53 -2.70 15.23
C THR A 410 -13.42 -3.61 14.01
N PHE A 411 -12.51 -3.30 13.07
CA PHE A 411 -12.24 -4.14 11.90
C PHE A 411 -11.15 -5.19 12.13
N GLY A 412 -10.57 -5.25 13.34
CA GLY A 412 -9.55 -6.22 13.71
C GLY A 412 -8.12 -5.83 13.36
N PHE A 413 -7.88 -4.60 12.87
CA PHE A 413 -6.53 -4.10 12.60
C PHE A 413 -5.83 -3.73 13.91
N LYS A 414 -4.79 -4.49 14.26
CA LYS A 414 -4.01 -4.33 15.51
C LYS A 414 -2.65 -3.68 15.28
N ASP A 415 -2.08 -3.89 14.10
CA ASP A 415 -0.77 -3.35 13.72
C ASP A 415 -0.98 -2.12 12.83
N VAL A 416 -0.88 -0.95 13.46
CA VAL A 416 -1.04 0.36 12.81
C VAL A 416 0.28 1.09 12.90
N GLN A 417 0.97 1.24 11.78
CA GLN A 417 2.19 2.05 11.71
C GLN A 417 1.80 3.53 11.65
N VAL A 418 2.38 4.32 12.54
CA VAL A 418 2.16 5.77 12.58
C VAL A 418 3.40 6.49 12.06
N LYS A 419 3.19 7.50 11.22
CA LYS A 419 4.24 8.32 10.63
C LYS A 419 3.92 9.80 10.81
N LEU A 420 4.95 10.61 11.07
CA LEU A 420 4.85 12.06 11.09
C LEU A 420 5.58 12.65 9.88
N SER A 421 4.82 13.16 8.93
CA SER A 421 5.32 13.75 7.69
C SER A 421 5.45 15.25 7.85
N THR A 422 6.67 15.77 7.68
CA THR A 422 7.01 17.17 7.91
C THR A 422 7.05 17.99 6.62
N ARG A 423 7.43 19.26 6.72
CA ARG A 423 7.37 20.29 5.67
C ARG A 423 8.01 19.87 4.35
N PRO A 424 7.28 19.95 3.21
CA PRO A 424 7.85 19.77 1.89
C PRO A 424 8.56 21.04 1.38
N GLU A 425 9.36 20.89 0.31
CA GLU A 425 10.03 22.02 -0.32
C GLU A 425 9.02 23.07 -0.86
N LYS A 426 7.99 22.59 -1.57
CA LYS A 426 6.91 23.44 -2.11
C LYS A 426 5.74 23.50 -1.11
N ARG A 427 5.66 24.59 -0.35
CA ARG A 427 4.65 24.77 0.71
C ARG A 427 4.08 26.20 0.74
N ILE A 428 3.01 26.39 1.49
CA ILE A 428 2.44 27.69 1.85
C ILE A 428 2.65 27.95 3.35
N GLY A 429 2.54 29.21 3.79
CA GLY A 429 2.78 29.60 5.19
C GLY A 429 4.26 29.91 5.49
N THR A 430 4.52 30.38 6.71
CA THR A 430 5.86 30.74 7.19
C THR A 430 6.54 29.55 7.88
N ASP A 431 7.86 29.63 8.05
CA ASP A 431 8.62 28.59 8.76
C ASP A 431 8.21 28.47 10.23
N GLU A 432 7.80 29.57 10.87
CA GLU A 432 7.29 29.58 12.25
C GLU A 432 5.95 28.83 12.34
N MET A 433 5.03 29.02 11.38
CA MET A 433 3.78 28.27 11.31
C MET A 433 4.04 26.78 11.18
N TRP A 434 4.95 26.39 10.30
CA TRP A 434 5.33 25.00 10.10
C TRP A 434 5.96 24.39 11.35
N HIS A 435 6.88 25.13 12.00
CA HIS A 435 7.50 24.64 13.24
C HIS A 435 6.47 24.37 14.34
N ARG A 436 5.54 25.32 14.55
CA ARG A 436 4.45 25.15 15.53
C ARG A 436 3.54 23.95 15.19
N ALA A 437 3.21 23.78 13.91
CA ALA A 437 2.36 22.70 13.47
C ALA A 437 3.04 21.31 13.63
N GLU A 438 4.31 21.18 13.25
CA GLU A 438 5.08 19.94 13.41
C GLU A 438 5.23 19.59 14.88
N GLN A 439 5.57 20.56 15.73
CA GLN A 439 5.69 20.39 17.17
C GLN A 439 4.35 19.97 17.80
N GLY A 440 3.24 20.62 17.44
CA GLY A 440 1.92 20.31 17.98
C GLY A 440 1.47 18.88 17.66
N LEU A 441 1.78 18.37 16.45
CA LEU A 441 1.49 16.97 16.10
C LEU A 441 2.40 15.99 16.85
N ALA A 442 3.70 16.30 16.99
CA ALA A 442 4.65 15.46 17.74
C ALA A 442 4.25 15.37 19.22
N GLU A 443 3.97 16.52 19.87
CA GLU A 443 3.52 16.57 21.26
C GLU A 443 2.22 15.77 21.50
N ALA A 444 1.28 15.79 20.54
CA ALA A 444 0.07 14.99 20.64
C ALA A 444 0.35 13.48 20.54
N LEU A 445 1.26 13.05 19.67
CA LEU A 445 1.69 11.65 19.58
C LEU A 445 2.38 11.20 20.86
N ASP A 446 3.33 11.99 21.37
CA ASP A 446 4.09 11.71 22.59
C ASP A 446 3.16 11.64 23.82
N ALA A 447 2.20 12.57 23.94
CA ALA A 447 1.20 12.60 25.03
C ALA A 447 0.30 11.36 25.03
N ASN A 448 0.06 10.74 23.86
CA ASN A 448 -0.70 9.50 23.74
C ASN A 448 0.18 8.23 23.79
N GLY A 449 1.50 8.37 23.97
CA GLY A 449 2.45 7.25 24.06
C GLY A 449 2.58 6.47 22.75
N ILE A 450 2.39 7.12 21.61
CA ILE A 450 2.41 6.48 20.28
C ILE A 450 3.80 6.65 19.67
N ALA A 451 4.44 5.52 19.37
CA ALA A 451 5.67 5.51 18.59
C ALA A 451 5.38 5.83 17.11
N TYR A 452 6.22 6.65 16.50
CA TYR A 452 6.06 7.06 15.10
C TYR A 452 7.39 7.18 14.38
N ASP A 453 7.34 7.02 13.05
CA ASP A 453 8.48 7.25 12.15
C ASP A 453 8.40 8.66 11.56
N LEU A 454 9.53 9.37 11.57
CA LEU A 454 9.61 10.69 10.95
C LEU A 454 9.81 10.55 9.43
N GLN A 455 8.99 11.27 8.64
CA GLN A 455 9.10 11.35 7.18
C GLN A 455 9.35 12.80 6.73
N PRO A 456 10.60 13.23 6.62
CA PRO A 456 10.92 14.60 6.19
C PRO A 456 10.49 14.85 4.74
N GLY A 457 9.80 15.98 4.52
CA GLY A 457 9.42 16.42 3.18
C GLY A 457 8.11 15.85 2.63
N GLU A 458 7.43 14.93 3.35
CA GLU A 458 6.24 14.22 2.86
C GLU A 458 4.91 14.88 3.33
N GLY A 459 4.96 16.00 4.02
CA GLY A 459 3.80 16.78 4.44
C GLY A 459 2.96 17.28 3.27
N ALA A 460 1.71 17.66 3.53
CA ALA A 460 0.89 18.35 2.53
C ALA A 460 1.43 19.78 2.29
N PHE A 461 1.12 20.39 1.15
CA PHE A 461 1.62 21.74 0.85
C PHE A 461 1.14 22.83 1.84
N TYR A 462 0.08 22.55 2.61
CA TYR A 462 -0.53 23.46 3.59
C TYR A 462 -0.26 23.09 5.05
N GLY A 463 0.28 21.91 5.35
CA GLY A 463 0.56 21.51 6.72
C GLY A 463 1.20 20.13 6.88
N PRO A 464 1.86 19.86 8.02
CA PRO A 464 2.37 18.54 8.38
C PRO A 464 1.21 17.57 8.67
N LYS A 465 1.48 16.28 8.63
CA LYS A 465 0.46 15.25 8.83
C LYS A 465 0.94 14.07 9.65
N ILE A 466 0.06 13.55 10.48
CA ILE A 466 0.15 12.18 11.02
C ILE A 466 -0.52 11.27 10.01
N GLU A 467 0.13 10.18 9.64
CA GLU A 467 -0.37 9.16 8.74
C GLU A 467 -0.52 7.84 9.49
N PHE A 468 -1.67 7.19 9.32
CA PHE A 468 -1.96 5.87 9.86
C PHE A 468 -1.96 4.86 8.72
N THR A 469 -1.02 3.94 8.77
CA THR A 469 -0.82 2.89 7.78
C THR A 469 -1.26 1.56 8.36
N LEU A 470 -2.21 0.92 7.70
CA LEU A 470 -2.67 -0.43 8.03
C LEU A 470 -1.80 -1.45 7.32
N HIS A 471 -1.46 -2.53 8.02
CA HIS A 471 -0.91 -3.73 7.40
C HIS A 471 -2.01 -4.77 7.25
N ASP A 472 -2.25 -5.20 6.02
CA ASP A 472 -3.20 -6.28 5.76
C ASP A 472 -2.62 -7.66 6.15
N CYS A 473 -3.45 -8.69 6.10
CA CYS A 473 -3.05 -10.07 6.43
C CYS A 473 -1.92 -10.62 5.55
N LEU A 474 -1.56 -9.92 4.47
CA LEU A 474 -0.46 -10.24 3.56
C LEU A 474 0.80 -9.40 3.84
N GLY A 475 0.76 -8.54 4.86
CA GLY A 475 1.85 -7.63 5.24
C GLY A 475 2.03 -6.43 4.30
N ARG A 476 1.04 -6.11 3.41
CA ARG A 476 1.09 -4.93 2.56
C ARG A 476 0.63 -3.71 3.34
N ALA A 477 1.35 -2.62 3.18
CA ALA A 477 1.09 -1.35 3.85
C ALA A 477 0.08 -0.49 3.06
N TRP A 478 -0.99 -0.04 3.72
CA TRP A 478 -2.04 0.81 3.15
C TRP A 478 -2.22 2.06 4.01
N GLN A 479 -1.83 3.21 3.49
CA GLN A 479 -2.14 4.48 4.13
C GLN A 479 -3.65 4.75 4.02
N CYS A 480 -4.32 4.90 5.17
CA CYS A 480 -5.75 5.16 5.28
C CYS A 480 -6.01 6.46 6.03
N GLY A 481 -5.84 6.47 7.34
CA GLY A 481 -6.11 7.62 8.18
C GLY A 481 -5.06 8.72 8.08
N THR A 482 -5.50 9.96 8.25
CA THR A 482 -4.62 11.12 8.34
C THR A 482 -5.18 12.16 9.31
N VAL A 483 -4.29 12.83 10.05
CA VAL A 483 -4.59 14.04 10.82
C VAL A 483 -3.57 15.09 10.42
N GLN A 484 -4.03 16.23 9.90
CA GLN A 484 -3.17 17.28 9.35
C GLN A 484 -3.48 18.59 10.03
N LEU A 485 -2.45 19.35 10.38
CA LEU A 485 -2.58 20.61 11.09
C LEU A 485 -2.28 21.78 10.16
N ASP A 486 -3.23 22.67 9.99
CA ASP A 486 -3.20 23.76 9.02
C ASP A 486 -3.45 25.11 9.68
N PHE A 487 -2.44 25.97 9.64
CA PHE A 487 -2.48 27.36 10.08
C PHE A 487 -2.69 28.36 8.92
N ALA A 488 -2.73 27.91 7.69
CA ALA A 488 -2.66 28.76 6.50
C ALA A 488 -3.99 28.91 5.75
N LEU A 489 -4.65 27.80 5.40
CA LEU A 489 -5.87 27.80 4.57
C LEU A 489 -7.02 28.62 5.15
N PRO A 490 -7.35 28.54 6.46
CA PRO A 490 -8.44 29.33 7.02
C PRO A 490 -8.28 30.82 6.76
N GLY A 491 -7.09 31.38 7.04
CA GLY A 491 -6.77 32.79 6.81
C GLY A 491 -6.82 33.20 5.34
N ARG A 492 -6.29 32.36 4.43
CA ARG A 492 -6.35 32.58 2.96
C ARG A 492 -7.77 32.64 2.43
N LEU A 493 -8.69 31.91 3.03
CA LEU A 493 -10.12 31.85 2.67
C LEU A 493 -10.99 32.80 3.49
N GLY A 494 -10.38 33.63 4.35
CA GLY A 494 -11.05 34.68 5.12
C GLY A 494 -11.81 34.18 6.35
N ALA A 495 -11.45 33.01 6.88
CA ALA A 495 -12.05 32.52 8.13
C ALA A 495 -11.56 33.35 9.33
N SER A 496 -12.48 33.74 10.20
CA SER A 496 -12.16 34.43 11.45
C SER A 496 -13.22 34.16 12.51
N PHE A 497 -12.83 34.23 13.77
CA PHE A 497 -13.72 34.21 14.94
C PHE A 497 -13.39 35.40 15.87
N VAL A 498 -14.35 35.74 16.73
CA VAL A 498 -14.16 36.75 17.76
C VAL A 498 -13.57 36.07 19.00
N ALA A 499 -12.35 36.48 19.37
CA ALA A 499 -11.66 36.01 20.57
C ALA A 499 -12.25 36.62 21.85
N GLU A 500 -11.81 36.17 23.01
CA GLU A 500 -12.28 36.64 24.31
C GLU A 500 -12.07 38.14 24.49
N GLY A 501 -10.98 38.69 23.91
CA GLY A 501 -10.67 40.13 23.91
C GLY A 501 -11.44 40.97 22.90
N ASN A 502 -12.48 40.43 22.22
CA ASN A 502 -13.24 41.06 21.13
C ASN A 502 -12.44 41.38 19.84
N ASP A 503 -11.22 40.96 19.72
CA ASP A 503 -10.45 41.01 18.48
C ASP A 503 -10.81 39.82 17.55
N ARG A 504 -10.52 39.96 16.25
CA ARG A 504 -10.70 38.90 15.27
C ARG A 504 -9.43 38.11 15.11
N GLN A 505 -9.54 36.78 15.24
CA GLN A 505 -8.44 35.84 15.06
C GLN A 505 -8.78 34.81 13.99
N VAL A 506 -7.76 34.25 13.36
CA VAL A 506 -7.90 33.15 12.39
C VAL A 506 -7.87 31.84 13.16
N PRO A 507 -8.86 30.94 12.96
CA PRO A 507 -8.82 29.63 13.61
C PRO A 507 -7.72 28.75 13.02
N VAL A 508 -7.22 27.83 13.83
CA VAL A 508 -6.45 26.68 13.35
C VAL A 508 -7.43 25.66 12.75
N MET A 509 -7.05 24.98 11.71
CA MET A 509 -7.87 23.93 11.10
C MET A 509 -7.13 22.59 11.15
N ILE A 510 -7.82 21.57 11.65
CA ILE A 510 -7.33 20.18 11.63
C ILE A 510 -8.12 19.45 10.57
N HIS A 511 -7.43 18.89 9.57
CA HIS A 511 -8.01 18.00 8.57
C HIS A 511 -7.90 16.58 9.09
N ARG A 512 -8.98 15.80 9.00
CA ARG A 512 -9.01 14.42 9.48
C ARG A 512 -9.78 13.52 8.51
N ALA A 513 -9.16 12.41 8.13
CA ALA A 513 -9.84 11.25 7.55
C ALA A 513 -9.45 10.02 8.39
N ILE A 514 -10.38 9.08 8.60
CA ILE A 514 -10.13 7.83 9.34
C ILE A 514 -9.95 6.69 8.35
N LEU A 515 -10.97 6.41 7.54
CA LEU A 515 -10.93 5.37 6.50
C LEU A 515 -10.12 5.84 5.27
N GLY A 516 -10.04 7.14 5.08
CA GLY A 516 -9.45 7.80 3.93
C GLY A 516 -10.42 7.81 2.75
N SER A 517 -10.30 6.87 1.82
CA SER A 517 -11.30 6.61 0.78
C SER A 517 -12.10 5.37 1.15
N LEU A 518 -13.44 5.46 1.14
CA LEU A 518 -14.31 4.32 1.39
C LEU A 518 -14.06 3.20 0.38
N GLU A 519 -13.81 3.55 -0.88
CA GLU A 519 -13.48 2.59 -1.95
C GLU A 519 -12.23 1.78 -1.59
N ARG A 520 -11.14 2.47 -1.22
CA ARG A 520 -9.89 1.82 -0.81
C ARG A 520 -10.10 0.96 0.43
N PHE A 521 -10.79 1.48 1.43
CA PHE A 521 -11.02 0.76 2.67
C PHE A 521 -11.87 -0.49 2.45
N ILE A 522 -12.92 -0.42 1.61
CA ILE A 522 -13.70 -1.60 1.19
C ILE A 522 -12.82 -2.60 0.46
N GLY A 523 -11.93 -2.14 -0.44
CA GLY A 523 -10.95 -2.99 -1.10
C GLY A 523 -10.07 -3.75 -0.10
N ILE A 524 -9.55 -3.04 0.92
CA ILE A 524 -8.76 -3.64 2.01
C ILE A 524 -9.60 -4.68 2.77
N LEU A 525 -10.85 -4.36 3.13
CA LEU A 525 -11.73 -5.28 3.86
C LEU A 525 -12.07 -6.53 3.04
N ILE A 526 -12.31 -6.40 1.72
CA ILE A 526 -12.54 -7.55 0.85
C ILE A 526 -11.34 -8.50 0.88
N GLU A 527 -10.12 -7.97 0.83
CA GLU A 527 -8.89 -8.77 0.84
C GLU A 527 -8.59 -9.33 2.23
N GLU A 528 -8.75 -8.53 3.29
CA GLU A 528 -8.56 -8.94 4.70
C GLU A 528 -9.47 -10.10 5.07
N TYR A 529 -10.77 -9.93 4.85
CA TYR A 529 -11.75 -10.98 5.12
C TYR A 529 -11.83 -12.04 4.02
N ALA A 530 -11.06 -11.94 2.94
CA ALA A 530 -11.21 -12.75 1.74
C ALA A 530 -12.69 -12.81 1.27
N GLY A 531 -13.45 -11.71 1.47
CA GLY A 531 -14.89 -11.60 1.22
C GLY A 531 -15.80 -12.29 2.25
N PHE A 532 -15.26 -12.93 3.29
CA PHE A 532 -16.03 -13.50 4.40
C PHE A 532 -16.36 -12.42 5.44
N PHE A 533 -17.09 -11.40 5.04
CA PHE A 533 -17.43 -10.28 5.92
C PHE A 533 -18.09 -10.74 7.22
N PRO A 534 -17.84 -10.07 8.36
CA PRO A 534 -18.61 -10.29 9.59
C PRO A 534 -20.09 -10.01 9.34
N ALA A 535 -20.96 -10.57 10.18
CA ALA A 535 -22.41 -10.53 9.94
C ALA A 535 -22.95 -9.11 9.75
N TRP A 536 -22.44 -8.14 10.49
CA TRP A 536 -22.91 -6.76 10.40
C TRP A 536 -22.60 -6.08 9.05
N LEU A 537 -21.50 -6.45 8.37
CA LEU A 537 -21.11 -5.92 7.05
C LEU A 537 -21.66 -6.76 5.88
N ALA A 538 -22.02 -8.03 6.11
CA ALA A 538 -22.44 -8.92 5.04
C ALA A 538 -23.69 -8.39 4.32
N PRO A 539 -23.69 -8.25 2.98
CA PRO A 539 -24.86 -7.75 2.22
C PRO A 539 -26.11 -8.60 2.46
N THR A 540 -25.95 -9.91 2.40
CA THR A 540 -26.93 -10.90 2.83
C THR A 540 -26.42 -11.58 4.09
N GLN A 541 -27.14 -11.46 5.19
CA GLN A 541 -26.75 -12.02 6.51
C GLN A 541 -27.25 -13.45 6.70
N VAL A 542 -28.44 -13.73 6.16
CA VAL A 542 -29.06 -15.05 6.23
C VAL A 542 -29.80 -15.38 4.94
N VAL A 543 -29.70 -16.61 4.49
CA VAL A 543 -30.55 -17.18 3.43
C VAL A 543 -31.41 -18.27 4.02
N VAL A 544 -32.71 -18.25 3.73
CA VAL A 544 -33.68 -19.25 4.16
C VAL A 544 -34.08 -20.11 2.94
N MET A 545 -33.87 -21.42 3.06
CA MET A 545 -34.04 -22.38 1.95
C MET A 545 -35.05 -23.45 2.31
N ASN A 546 -35.99 -23.71 1.41
CA ASN A 546 -36.90 -24.87 1.51
C ASN A 546 -36.26 -26.13 0.96
N ILE A 547 -36.68 -27.29 1.48
CA ILE A 547 -36.35 -28.62 0.92
C ILE A 547 -37.31 -28.97 -0.20
N THR A 548 -38.63 -28.69 -0.01
CA THR A 548 -39.71 -28.89 -1.00
C THR A 548 -40.61 -27.65 -1.06
N ASP A 549 -41.47 -27.54 -2.04
CA ASP A 549 -42.36 -26.39 -2.21
C ASP A 549 -43.37 -26.23 -1.06
N ASN A 550 -43.66 -27.27 -0.29
CA ASN A 550 -44.59 -27.22 0.82
C ASN A 550 -44.16 -26.26 1.94
N GLN A 551 -42.87 -25.98 2.08
CA GLN A 551 -42.35 -25.09 3.11
C GLN A 551 -42.25 -23.61 2.62
N ALA A 552 -42.65 -23.29 1.39
CA ALA A 552 -42.43 -21.98 0.78
C ALA A 552 -43.06 -20.82 1.57
N GLU A 553 -44.29 -21.01 2.09
CA GLU A 553 -45.01 -20.02 2.91
C GLU A 553 -44.25 -19.73 4.21
N TYR A 554 -43.84 -20.78 4.93
CA TYR A 554 -43.08 -20.65 6.16
C TYR A 554 -41.73 -19.96 5.95
N VAL A 555 -41.01 -20.29 4.86
CA VAL A 555 -39.78 -19.61 4.49
C VAL A 555 -39.98 -18.12 4.23
N GLN A 556 -41.07 -17.75 3.53
CA GLN A 556 -41.39 -16.33 3.28
C GLN A 556 -41.73 -15.58 4.58
N ASP A 557 -42.43 -16.22 5.52
CA ASP A 557 -42.75 -15.63 6.81
C ASP A 557 -41.53 -15.49 7.71
N LEU A 558 -40.60 -16.45 7.69
CA LEU A 558 -39.28 -16.31 8.32
C LEU A 558 -38.52 -15.11 7.79
N VAL A 559 -38.43 -14.96 6.47
CA VAL A 559 -37.73 -13.82 5.84
C VAL A 559 -38.38 -12.49 6.21
N LYS A 560 -39.72 -12.41 6.25
CA LYS A 560 -40.43 -11.22 6.73
C LYS A 560 -40.09 -10.91 8.20
N THR A 561 -40.09 -11.95 9.03
CA THR A 561 -39.73 -11.83 10.45
C THR A 561 -38.32 -11.31 10.63
N PHE A 562 -37.32 -11.89 9.92
CA PHE A 562 -35.95 -11.44 9.98
C PHE A 562 -35.80 -9.98 9.52
N LYS A 563 -36.45 -9.61 8.41
CA LYS A 563 -36.45 -8.23 7.90
C LYS A 563 -37.07 -7.24 8.88
N SER A 564 -38.12 -7.62 9.60
CA SER A 564 -38.74 -6.74 10.60
C SER A 564 -37.82 -6.45 11.80
N HIS A 565 -36.83 -7.27 12.03
CA HIS A 565 -35.77 -7.08 13.03
C HIS A 565 -34.50 -6.46 12.46
N GLY A 566 -34.55 -5.89 11.24
CA GLY A 566 -33.38 -5.25 10.58
C GLY A 566 -32.36 -6.22 10.01
N ILE A 567 -32.65 -7.53 9.95
CA ILE A 567 -31.76 -8.54 9.40
C ILE A 567 -31.91 -8.59 7.87
N ARG A 568 -30.80 -8.51 7.13
CA ARG A 568 -30.76 -8.64 5.67
C ARG A 568 -30.90 -10.11 5.27
N ALA A 569 -32.14 -10.54 5.09
CA ALA A 569 -32.54 -11.92 4.79
C ALA A 569 -33.10 -12.06 3.38
N ILE A 570 -32.78 -13.18 2.74
CA ILE A 570 -33.35 -13.60 1.46
C ILE A 570 -33.90 -15.02 1.54
N SER A 571 -34.83 -15.36 0.64
CA SER A 571 -35.32 -16.74 0.45
C SER A 571 -34.74 -17.37 -0.80
N ASP A 572 -34.47 -18.66 -0.76
CA ASP A 572 -34.18 -19.46 -1.94
C ASP A 572 -35.22 -20.58 -2.07
N LEU A 573 -36.24 -20.31 -2.88
CA LEU A 573 -37.38 -21.19 -3.14
C LEU A 573 -37.24 -21.98 -4.45
N ARG A 574 -36.06 -21.94 -5.10
CA ARG A 574 -35.85 -22.66 -6.35
C ARG A 574 -36.03 -24.14 -6.16
N ASN A 575 -36.59 -24.82 -7.18
CA ASN A 575 -36.72 -26.28 -7.20
C ASN A 575 -35.37 -26.93 -7.50
N GLU A 576 -34.46 -26.88 -6.51
CA GLU A 576 -33.12 -27.43 -6.58
C GLU A 576 -32.81 -28.25 -5.35
N LYS A 577 -31.89 -29.22 -5.46
CA LYS A 577 -31.46 -30.04 -4.32
C LYS A 577 -30.88 -29.15 -3.24
N ILE A 578 -31.28 -29.38 -1.98
CA ILE A 578 -30.84 -28.56 -0.83
C ILE A 578 -29.31 -28.47 -0.72
N GLY A 579 -28.58 -29.54 -1.03
CA GLY A 579 -27.10 -29.53 -1.05
C GLY A 579 -26.51 -28.59 -2.11
N PHE A 580 -27.20 -28.41 -3.25
CA PHE A 580 -26.80 -27.43 -4.27
C PHE A 580 -27.02 -26.01 -3.78
N LYS A 581 -28.19 -25.71 -3.20
CA LYS A 581 -28.48 -24.39 -2.62
C LYS A 581 -27.48 -24.01 -1.52
N ILE A 582 -27.21 -24.92 -0.59
CA ILE A 582 -26.21 -24.73 0.47
C ILE A 582 -24.84 -24.40 -0.13
N ARG A 583 -24.37 -25.18 -1.11
CA ARG A 583 -23.09 -24.95 -1.76
C ARG A 583 -23.01 -23.58 -2.43
N GLU A 584 -24.04 -23.19 -3.15
CA GLU A 584 -24.09 -21.92 -3.86
C GLU A 584 -24.01 -20.73 -2.90
N HIS A 585 -24.84 -20.73 -1.84
CA HIS A 585 -24.81 -19.66 -0.83
C HIS A 585 -23.56 -19.69 0.04
N THR A 586 -22.92 -20.83 0.22
CA THR A 586 -21.59 -20.93 0.83
C THR A 586 -20.52 -20.24 -0.06
N LEU A 587 -20.58 -20.42 -1.38
CA LEU A 587 -19.70 -19.75 -2.33
C LEU A 587 -19.96 -18.24 -2.37
N GLN A 588 -21.21 -17.81 -2.17
CA GLN A 588 -21.58 -16.39 -1.98
C GLN A 588 -21.22 -15.86 -0.57
N ARG A 589 -20.64 -16.72 0.28
CA ARG A 589 -20.12 -16.35 1.61
C ARG A 589 -21.16 -15.78 2.57
N VAL A 590 -22.43 -16.18 2.42
CA VAL A 590 -23.53 -15.79 3.31
C VAL A 590 -23.25 -16.33 4.72
N PRO A 591 -23.26 -15.49 5.78
CA PRO A 591 -22.89 -15.90 7.13
C PRO A 591 -23.72 -17.08 7.67
N TYR A 592 -25.02 -17.03 7.50
CA TYR A 592 -25.96 -18.03 8.02
C TYR A 592 -26.86 -18.61 6.95
N LEU A 593 -26.96 -19.93 6.97
CA LEU A 593 -27.78 -20.74 6.07
C LEU A 593 -28.87 -21.43 6.90
N VAL A 594 -30.12 -21.08 6.66
CA VAL A 594 -31.29 -21.67 7.31
C VAL A 594 -31.93 -22.67 6.35
N VAL A 595 -32.08 -23.90 6.79
CA VAL A 595 -32.74 -24.99 6.05
C VAL A 595 -34.08 -25.29 6.71
N VAL A 596 -35.13 -25.37 5.91
CA VAL A 596 -36.50 -25.64 6.37
C VAL A 596 -37.03 -26.86 5.66
N GLY A 597 -37.35 -27.87 6.44
CA GLY A 597 -38.11 -29.06 6.04
C GLY A 597 -39.42 -29.15 6.81
N ASP A 598 -40.17 -30.22 6.62
CA ASP A 598 -41.47 -30.43 7.28
C ASP A 598 -41.36 -30.43 8.81
N LYS A 599 -40.28 -30.96 9.35
CA LYS A 599 -40.03 -31.00 10.81
C LYS A 599 -39.82 -29.63 11.42
N GLU A 600 -39.18 -28.72 10.68
CA GLU A 600 -38.96 -27.35 11.11
C GLU A 600 -40.29 -26.55 11.08
N VAL A 601 -41.12 -26.76 10.06
CA VAL A 601 -42.46 -26.15 9.96
C VAL A 601 -43.36 -26.61 11.12
N GLU A 602 -43.42 -27.93 11.40
CA GLU A 602 -44.22 -28.50 12.49
C GLU A 602 -43.77 -28.00 13.86
N ALA A 603 -42.46 -27.86 14.07
CA ALA A 603 -41.92 -27.41 15.35
C ALA A 603 -41.89 -25.85 15.51
N GLY A 604 -42.05 -25.10 14.44
CA GLY A 604 -41.84 -23.65 14.43
C GLY A 604 -40.38 -23.23 14.61
N ASP A 605 -39.43 -24.11 14.28
CA ASP A 605 -37.99 -23.95 14.46
C ASP A 605 -37.29 -23.76 13.12
N ILE A 606 -35.96 -23.59 13.16
CA ILE A 606 -35.07 -23.53 12.02
C ILE A 606 -33.89 -24.50 12.20
N ALA A 607 -33.40 -25.08 11.11
CA ALA A 607 -32.11 -25.78 11.10
C ALA A 607 -31.04 -24.81 10.58
N LEU A 608 -30.03 -24.52 11.41
CA LEU A 608 -29.06 -23.45 11.19
C LEU A 608 -27.69 -24.01 10.86
N ARG A 609 -27.06 -23.46 9.84
CA ARG A 609 -25.66 -23.73 9.45
C ARG A 609 -24.87 -22.46 9.26
N THR A 610 -23.57 -22.54 9.51
CA THR A 610 -22.64 -21.46 9.15
C THR A 610 -22.10 -21.65 7.74
N ARG A 611 -21.60 -20.58 7.12
CA ARG A 611 -20.90 -20.63 5.83
C ARG A 611 -19.62 -21.47 5.84
N LYS A 612 -19.07 -21.82 7.02
CA LYS A 612 -17.94 -22.75 7.16
C LYS A 612 -18.35 -24.22 7.13
N GLY A 613 -19.65 -24.50 6.97
CA GLY A 613 -20.21 -25.85 6.93
C GLY A 613 -20.53 -26.44 8.30
N GLU A 614 -20.36 -25.66 9.38
CA GLU A 614 -20.73 -26.09 10.74
C GLU A 614 -22.24 -26.18 10.87
N ASP A 615 -22.74 -27.32 11.35
CA ASP A 615 -24.15 -27.52 11.64
C ASP A 615 -24.42 -27.12 13.10
N LEU A 616 -25.17 -26.03 13.28
CA LEU A 616 -25.54 -25.52 14.60
C LEU A 616 -26.81 -26.17 15.16
N GLY A 617 -27.38 -27.12 14.41
CA GLY A 617 -28.58 -27.85 14.81
C GLY A 617 -29.87 -27.03 14.71
N LYS A 618 -30.87 -27.44 15.49
CA LYS A 618 -32.15 -26.77 15.57
C LYS A 618 -32.10 -25.61 16.56
N MET A 619 -32.77 -24.53 16.20
CA MET A 619 -32.85 -23.31 17.02
C MET A 619 -34.23 -22.68 16.87
N SER A 620 -34.76 -22.07 17.94
CA SER A 620 -35.95 -21.28 17.82
C SER A 620 -35.69 -20.00 16.99
N VAL A 621 -36.73 -19.52 16.31
CA VAL A 621 -36.63 -18.28 15.51
C VAL A 621 -36.23 -17.09 16.39
N SER A 622 -36.79 -17.01 17.62
CA SER A 622 -36.47 -15.92 18.57
C SER A 622 -35.05 -15.95 19.07
N ASP A 623 -34.50 -17.13 19.33
CA ASP A 623 -33.09 -17.26 19.77
C ASP A 623 -32.12 -16.90 18.66
N PHE A 624 -32.42 -17.31 17.42
CA PHE A 624 -31.61 -16.91 16.25
C PHE A 624 -31.65 -15.41 16.01
N VAL A 625 -32.82 -14.77 16.06
CA VAL A 625 -32.95 -13.31 15.93
C VAL A 625 -32.12 -12.61 17.02
N THR A 626 -32.25 -13.05 18.27
CA THR A 626 -31.50 -12.49 19.39
C THR A 626 -29.97 -12.65 19.18
N LYS A 627 -29.56 -13.85 18.78
CA LYS A 627 -28.14 -14.14 18.48
C LYS A 627 -27.61 -13.20 17.39
N LEU A 628 -28.25 -13.19 16.24
CA LEU A 628 -27.76 -12.44 15.07
C LEU A 628 -27.82 -10.91 15.29
N THR A 629 -28.89 -10.40 15.91
CA THR A 629 -28.97 -8.97 16.23
C THR A 629 -27.92 -8.54 17.26
N THR A 630 -27.56 -9.43 18.19
CA THR A 630 -26.47 -9.19 19.14
C THR A 630 -25.11 -9.15 18.45
N GLU A 631 -24.83 -10.08 17.53
CA GLU A 631 -23.62 -10.09 16.71
C GLU A 631 -23.51 -8.80 15.86
N ILE A 632 -24.61 -8.41 15.19
CA ILE A 632 -24.66 -7.18 14.39
C ILE A 632 -24.37 -5.96 15.26
N LYS A 633 -25.01 -5.87 16.43
CA LYS A 633 -24.82 -4.75 17.36
C LYS A 633 -23.39 -4.67 17.90
N ASN A 634 -22.80 -5.82 18.21
CA ASN A 634 -21.43 -5.90 18.74
C ASN A 634 -20.36 -5.91 17.65
N ARG A 635 -20.77 -5.89 16.37
CA ARG A 635 -19.88 -5.86 15.20
C ARG A 635 -18.86 -7.04 15.15
N VAL A 636 -19.33 -8.23 15.48
CA VAL A 636 -18.55 -9.48 15.48
C VAL A 636 -19.02 -10.42 14.38
#